data_dd6b670e2abde2ebcc810875fc8a387c
#
_entry.id   dd6b670e2abde2ebcc810875fc8a387c
#
_cell.length_a   1.000
_cell.length_b   1.000
_cell.length_c   1.000
_cell.angle_alpha   90.00
_cell.angle_beta   90.00
_cell.angle_gamma   90.00
#
_symmetry.space_group_name_H-M   'P 1'
#
loop_
_entity.id
_entity.type
_entity.pdbx_description
1 polymer ?
#
loop_
_entity_poly.entity_id
_entity_poly.type
_entity_poly.pdbx_seq_one_letter_code
_entity_poly.pdbx_strand_id
1 'polypeptide(L)'
;MDINEIGSKVFEGKIVRKDLVSKIKGGANVPVYVLEYLLGMYCNQTDEESIEEGMSKVKKILAENYVRPDEAEKVKSKIKEIGVYNVIDKVTVILNEKKDRYEGHLSNLGVSNIEIHKSYIKDYEKLLSGGIWCILTLSYQYDEYNATDSPFKLNKLKPIQIASLDMNEVYEARKHFTKDEWIGFILRSSGMEFENFDKDAIWHLLARMMPLVENNYNLCELGPRGTGKSYIYKEISPNSILLSGGQTTVANLFYNMSKRQVGLVGYWDVVAFDEIAGIKFKDKDGIQIMKDFMASGSFARGKEEKNANASMVFIGNINQSVDVLVKTAHLLVDFPPEMNNDSAFFDRMHCYIPGWDIPKLSPKSFTKEYGLIVDYMAEIFRELRKTSYGEALDRYFSFGRDLNQRDTIAVRKTVSALIKLVYPDGIFTKEEVEEILIRALEYRRRIKEQLKKMAGMEFFATNFSYIDKESGEEKYVGLKEQGGSKLIPEGPLKAGALYTIAMSTNSVKGLYKIESQISAGKGKITVSDNKYRKTFENAFNYLKINSKRISGAINISEKEFYLSVADEKNVGNTEAITLGGFIAMCSISLNRQLMPQTVILGEMALSGSINAVSDLASTLQIAREAGAKKALIPILNAVDMSILPPDILMDIQPIFYLDPIDATQKALGLM
;
A
#
# COMPACT_ATOMS: atom_id res chain seq x y z
N MET A 1 12.45 24.19 -17.88
CA MET A 1 13.61 23.30 -18.08
C MET A 1 13.09 21.89 -18.06
N ASP A 2 13.67 21.01 -18.86
CA ASP A 2 13.35 19.57 -18.77
C ASP A 2 13.90 19.00 -17.44
N ILE A 3 13.25 17.96 -16.91
CA ILE A 3 13.67 17.26 -15.68
C ILE A 3 15.14 16.84 -15.74
N ASN A 4 15.61 16.40 -16.92
CA ASN A 4 17.00 16.00 -17.15
C ASN A 4 17.97 17.18 -17.00
N GLU A 5 17.61 18.37 -17.54
CA GLU A 5 18.44 19.56 -17.43
C GLU A 5 18.55 20.05 -15.99
N ILE A 6 17.42 20.03 -15.27
CA ILE A 6 17.39 20.40 -13.85
C ILE A 6 18.26 19.41 -13.06
N GLY A 7 18.01 18.10 -13.22
CA GLY A 7 18.71 17.04 -12.50
C GLY A 7 20.24 17.10 -12.74
N SER A 8 20.65 17.30 -13.98
CA SER A 8 22.09 17.40 -14.33
C SER A 8 22.77 18.59 -13.70
N LYS A 9 22.06 19.73 -13.57
CA LYS A 9 22.60 20.94 -12.97
C LYS A 9 22.72 20.87 -11.46
N VAL A 10 21.66 20.33 -10.78
CA VAL A 10 21.60 20.38 -9.31
C VAL A 10 22.21 19.14 -8.63
N PHE A 11 22.38 18.03 -9.36
CA PHE A 11 22.98 16.80 -8.89
C PHE A 11 24.18 16.37 -9.72
N GLU A 12 25.08 17.31 -10.06
CA GLU A 12 26.28 17.05 -10.85
C GLU A 12 27.09 15.89 -10.23
N GLY A 13 27.44 14.90 -11.09
CA GLY A 13 28.18 13.70 -10.68
C GLY A 13 27.41 12.68 -9.82
N LYS A 14 26.11 12.91 -9.55
CA LYS A 14 25.25 12.05 -8.73
C LYS A 14 24.09 11.43 -9.49
N ILE A 15 24.04 11.65 -10.80
CA ILE A 15 23.04 11.12 -11.71
C ILE A 15 23.67 10.17 -12.73
N VAL A 16 22.83 9.30 -13.27
CA VAL A 16 23.22 8.34 -14.32
C VAL A 16 22.05 8.13 -15.27
N ARG A 17 22.37 7.90 -16.54
CA ARG A 17 21.38 7.51 -17.56
C ARG A 17 20.98 6.05 -17.34
N LYS A 18 19.70 5.80 -17.03
CA LYS A 18 19.21 4.51 -16.54
C LYS A 18 19.21 3.38 -17.58
N ASP A 19 19.10 3.68 -18.88
CA ASP A 19 19.16 2.67 -19.94
C ASP A 19 20.52 1.96 -20.02
N LEU A 20 21.61 2.62 -19.59
CA LEU A 20 22.95 2.08 -19.66
C LEU A 20 23.13 0.85 -18.77
N VAL A 21 22.41 0.79 -17.64
CA VAL A 21 22.44 -0.35 -16.73
C VAL A 21 22.00 -1.63 -17.44
N SER A 22 20.90 -1.56 -18.19
CA SER A 22 20.37 -2.71 -18.93
C SER A 22 21.31 -3.20 -20.03
N LYS A 23 22.05 -2.29 -20.67
CA LYS A 23 23.04 -2.60 -21.72
C LYS A 23 24.30 -3.30 -21.17
N ILE A 24 24.59 -3.14 -19.87
CA ILE A 24 25.74 -3.79 -19.22
C ILE A 24 25.32 -5.06 -18.46
N LYS A 25 24.13 -5.11 -17.86
CA LYS A 25 23.65 -6.21 -17.00
C LYS A 25 23.56 -7.57 -17.71
N GLY A 26 23.66 -7.63 -19.03
CA GLY A 26 23.46 -8.83 -19.86
C GLY A 26 24.40 -10.02 -19.62
N GLY A 27 25.23 -10.03 -18.57
CA GLY A 27 26.14 -11.15 -18.27
C GLY A 27 26.77 -11.17 -16.88
N ALA A 28 26.55 -10.15 -16.05
CA ALA A 28 27.17 -10.09 -14.72
C ALA A 28 26.12 -9.96 -13.62
N ASN A 29 26.18 -10.82 -12.60
CA ASN A 29 25.30 -10.77 -11.43
C ASN A 29 25.78 -9.69 -10.44
N VAL A 30 25.98 -8.47 -10.95
CA VAL A 30 26.46 -7.30 -10.18
C VAL A 30 25.25 -6.50 -9.71
N PRO A 31 25.22 -6.04 -8.45
CA PRO A 31 24.14 -5.17 -7.96
C PRO A 31 24.02 -3.89 -8.80
N VAL A 32 22.79 -3.43 -9.03
CA VAL A 32 22.51 -2.24 -9.87
C VAL A 32 23.26 -1.01 -9.38
N TYR A 33 23.29 -0.76 -8.09
CA TYR A 33 23.95 0.40 -7.52
C TYR A 33 25.48 0.42 -7.75
N VAL A 34 26.14 -0.75 -7.83
CA VAL A 34 27.56 -0.86 -8.19
C VAL A 34 27.76 -0.49 -9.66
N LEU A 35 26.86 -0.99 -10.54
CA LEU A 35 26.90 -0.66 -11.98
C LEU A 35 26.67 0.85 -12.19
N GLU A 36 25.67 1.42 -11.55
CA GLU A 36 25.33 2.84 -11.69
C GLU A 36 26.46 3.76 -11.19
N TYR A 37 27.12 3.37 -10.10
CA TYR A 37 28.29 4.12 -9.61
C TYR A 37 29.42 4.14 -10.65
N LEU A 38 29.76 2.99 -11.22
CA LEU A 38 30.79 2.90 -12.26
C LEU A 38 30.38 3.67 -13.52
N LEU A 39 29.12 3.54 -13.93
CA LEU A 39 28.57 4.29 -15.07
C LEU A 39 28.61 5.80 -14.82
N GLY A 40 28.24 6.26 -13.65
CA GLY A 40 28.32 7.68 -13.26
C GLY A 40 29.74 8.22 -13.30
N MET A 41 30.75 7.36 -13.02
CA MET A 41 32.17 7.75 -13.10
C MET A 41 32.71 7.84 -14.54
N TYR A 42 32.25 6.97 -15.45
CA TYR A 42 32.85 6.80 -16.77
C TYR A 42 31.93 7.21 -17.93
N CYS A 43 30.64 7.42 -17.68
CA CYS A 43 29.64 7.78 -18.68
C CYS A 43 28.88 9.07 -18.30
N ASN A 44 29.57 10.06 -17.76
CA ASN A 44 28.99 11.35 -17.32
C ASN A 44 28.89 12.41 -18.44
N GLN A 45 29.35 12.10 -19.62
CA GLN A 45 29.26 12.99 -20.78
C GLN A 45 27.94 12.77 -21.53
N THR A 46 27.55 13.73 -22.36
CA THR A 46 26.26 13.72 -23.06
C THR A 46 26.36 13.18 -24.50
N ASP A 47 27.58 13.12 -25.07
CA ASP A 47 27.76 12.58 -26.39
C ASP A 47 27.81 11.04 -26.39
N GLU A 48 27.18 10.42 -27.38
CA GLU A 48 27.05 8.96 -27.45
C GLU A 48 28.41 8.25 -27.64
N GLU A 49 29.39 8.87 -28.32
CA GLU A 49 30.71 8.28 -28.54
C GLU A 49 31.48 8.12 -27.21
N SER A 50 31.52 9.19 -26.41
CA SER A 50 32.12 9.14 -25.07
C SER A 50 31.39 8.18 -24.12
N ILE A 51 30.05 8.06 -24.24
CA ILE A 51 29.28 7.10 -23.50
C ILE A 51 29.63 5.66 -23.86
N GLU A 52 29.77 5.35 -25.16
CA GLU A 52 30.17 4.02 -25.64
C GLU A 52 31.59 3.65 -25.17
N GLU A 53 32.55 4.58 -25.25
CA GLU A 53 33.88 4.38 -24.68
C GLU A 53 33.81 4.12 -23.15
N GLY A 54 33.03 4.92 -22.41
CA GLY A 54 32.81 4.75 -20.99
C GLY A 54 32.24 3.38 -20.66
N MET A 55 31.19 2.94 -21.37
CA MET A 55 30.61 1.61 -21.22
C MET A 55 31.61 0.49 -21.49
N SER A 56 32.47 0.65 -22.51
CA SER A 56 33.53 -0.32 -22.81
C SER A 56 34.52 -0.44 -21.64
N LYS A 57 34.93 0.71 -21.04
CA LYS A 57 35.77 0.75 -19.85
C LYS A 57 35.09 0.06 -18.64
N VAL A 58 33.81 0.34 -18.39
CA VAL A 58 33.07 -0.30 -17.29
C VAL A 58 32.97 -1.81 -17.50
N LYS A 59 32.64 -2.29 -18.69
CA LYS A 59 32.60 -3.72 -19.03
C LYS A 59 33.96 -4.38 -18.76
N LYS A 60 35.06 -3.75 -19.15
CA LYS A 60 36.40 -4.26 -18.91
C LYS A 60 36.74 -4.32 -17.43
N ILE A 61 36.44 -3.26 -16.65
CA ILE A 61 36.66 -3.21 -15.21
C ILE A 61 35.89 -4.35 -14.52
N LEU A 62 34.62 -4.55 -14.89
CA LEU A 62 33.82 -5.63 -14.31
C LEU A 62 34.36 -7.01 -14.69
N ALA A 63 34.71 -7.23 -15.94
CA ALA A 63 35.23 -8.52 -16.42
C ALA A 63 36.57 -8.89 -15.75
N GLU A 64 37.42 -7.91 -15.47
CA GLU A 64 38.74 -8.12 -14.89
C GLU A 64 38.71 -8.18 -13.36
N ASN A 65 37.90 -7.35 -12.70
CA ASN A 65 38.00 -7.11 -11.26
C ASN A 65 36.81 -7.59 -10.43
N TYR A 66 35.62 -7.79 -11.02
CA TYR A 66 34.47 -8.24 -10.25
C TYR A 66 34.65 -9.71 -9.86
N VAL A 67 34.61 -9.98 -8.56
CA VAL A 67 34.73 -11.34 -8.03
C VAL A 67 33.38 -12.04 -8.11
N ARG A 68 33.30 -13.10 -8.91
CA ARG A 68 32.17 -14.02 -8.88
C ARG A 68 32.44 -15.09 -7.82
N PRO A 69 31.44 -15.43 -6.97
CA PRO A 69 31.63 -16.44 -5.92
C PRO A 69 32.13 -17.80 -6.46
N ASP A 70 31.68 -18.19 -7.66
CA ASP A 70 32.06 -19.44 -8.33
C ASP A 70 33.50 -19.39 -8.92
N GLU A 71 34.07 -18.21 -9.14
CA GLU A 71 35.43 -18.00 -9.61
C GLU A 71 36.41 -17.58 -8.50
N ALA A 72 35.99 -17.55 -7.25
CA ALA A 72 36.78 -17.05 -6.13
C ALA A 72 38.19 -17.68 -6.05
N GLU A 73 38.29 -19.03 -6.18
CA GLU A 73 39.59 -19.71 -6.12
C GLU A 73 40.51 -19.34 -7.30
N LYS A 74 39.96 -19.11 -8.47
CA LYS A 74 40.73 -18.63 -9.64
C LYS A 74 41.29 -17.21 -9.39
N VAL A 75 40.50 -16.34 -8.75
CA VAL A 75 40.94 -14.98 -8.41
C VAL A 75 42.02 -15.02 -7.32
N LYS A 76 41.86 -15.88 -6.29
CA LYS A 76 42.89 -16.10 -5.27
C LYS A 76 44.23 -16.55 -5.88
N SER A 77 44.19 -17.51 -6.80
CA SER A 77 45.39 -17.96 -7.53
C SER A 77 46.03 -16.82 -8.32
N LYS A 78 45.24 -16.01 -9.04
CA LYS A 78 45.74 -14.84 -9.74
C LYS A 78 46.46 -13.83 -8.81
N ILE A 79 45.87 -13.54 -7.63
CA ILE A 79 46.49 -12.63 -6.66
C ILE A 79 47.84 -13.17 -6.22
N LYS A 80 47.93 -14.49 -5.98
CA LYS A 80 49.17 -15.15 -5.60
C LYS A 80 50.22 -15.10 -6.70
N GLU A 81 49.85 -15.32 -7.94
CA GLU A 81 50.75 -15.35 -9.10
C GLU A 81 51.27 -13.96 -9.51
N ILE A 82 50.37 -12.97 -9.53
CA ILE A 82 50.67 -11.61 -10.00
C ILE A 82 51.28 -10.76 -8.89
N GLY A 83 51.07 -11.13 -7.63
CA GLY A 83 51.53 -10.43 -6.46
C GLY A 83 50.63 -9.31 -5.97
N VAL A 84 50.12 -8.46 -6.86
CA VAL A 84 49.16 -7.37 -6.58
C VAL A 84 48.04 -7.38 -7.58
N TYR A 85 46.81 -7.40 -7.12
CA TYR A 85 45.62 -7.46 -8.01
C TYR A 85 44.47 -6.65 -7.45
N ASN A 86 43.67 -6.04 -8.38
CA ASN A 86 42.49 -5.29 -8.00
C ASN A 86 41.25 -6.20 -8.05
N VAL A 87 40.42 -6.13 -7.04
CA VAL A 87 39.14 -6.86 -6.96
C VAL A 87 37.99 -5.92 -6.58
N ILE A 88 36.80 -6.21 -7.09
CA ILE A 88 35.56 -5.57 -6.65
C ILE A 88 34.80 -6.59 -5.81
N ASP A 89 34.66 -6.30 -4.52
CA ASP A 89 33.94 -7.18 -3.57
C ASP A 89 33.31 -6.37 -2.45
N LYS A 90 32.36 -6.99 -1.73
CA LYS A 90 31.77 -6.43 -0.52
C LYS A 90 32.65 -6.74 0.70
N VAL A 91 33.03 -5.68 1.41
CA VAL A 91 33.87 -5.75 2.62
C VAL A 91 33.01 -5.51 3.85
N THR A 92 33.05 -6.42 4.80
CA THR A 92 32.55 -6.24 6.16
C THR A 92 33.70 -6.29 7.14
N VAL A 93 33.66 -5.48 8.20
CA VAL A 93 34.72 -5.39 9.17
C VAL A 93 34.18 -5.63 10.58
N ILE A 94 34.97 -6.34 11.38
CA ILE A 94 34.73 -6.55 12.82
C ILE A 94 35.93 -6.14 13.61
N LEU A 95 35.74 -5.72 14.86
CA LEU A 95 36.82 -5.54 15.82
C LEU A 95 37.15 -6.90 16.45
N ASN A 96 38.36 -7.37 16.25
CA ASN A 96 38.90 -8.53 16.97
C ASN A 96 39.53 -8.05 18.29
N GLU A 97 38.74 -8.11 19.36
CA GLU A 97 39.18 -7.66 20.70
C GLU A 97 40.40 -8.39 21.23
N LYS A 98 40.61 -9.68 20.87
CA LYS A 98 41.74 -10.48 21.32
C LYS A 98 43.05 -10.05 20.66
N LYS A 99 43.01 -9.55 19.45
CA LYS A 99 44.14 -9.12 18.66
C LYS A 99 44.27 -7.60 18.61
N ASP A 100 43.31 -6.87 19.21
CA ASP A 100 43.21 -5.40 19.20
C ASP A 100 43.37 -4.80 17.79
N ARG A 101 42.69 -5.41 16.81
CA ARG A 101 42.74 -4.96 15.42
C ARG A 101 41.42 -5.15 14.70
N TYR A 102 41.20 -4.39 13.65
CA TYR A 102 40.05 -4.55 12.75
C TYR A 102 40.36 -5.63 11.71
N GLU A 103 39.46 -6.59 11.56
CA GLU A 103 39.54 -7.69 10.60
C GLU A 103 38.42 -7.65 9.59
N GLY A 104 38.76 -7.64 8.30
CA GLY A 104 37.85 -7.62 7.17
C GLY A 104 37.49 -9.01 6.67
N HIS A 105 36.26 -9.14 6.18
CA HIS A 105 35.78 -10.29 5.45
C HIS A 105 35.32 -9.84 4.07
N LEU A 106 35.79 -10.52 3.00
CA LEU A 106 35.40 -10.31 1.61
C LEU A 106 34.36 -11.34 1.22
N SER A 107 33.16 -10.86 0.90
CA SER A 107 31.97 -11.72 0.77
C SER A 107 32.04 -12.69 -0.40
N ASN A 108 32.41 -12.22 -1.59
CA ASN A 108 32.46 -13.04 -2.80
C ASN A 108 33.77 -13.83 -2.92
N LEU A 109 34.89 -13.22 -2.55
CA LEU A 109 36.19 -13.89 -2.54
C LEU A 109 36.28 -14.95 -1.43
N GLY A 110 35.44 -14.85 -0.40
CA GLY A 110 35.42 -15.81 0.72
C GLY A 110 36.71 -15.79 1.56
N VAL A 111 37.34 -14.63 1.68
CA VAL A 111 38.54 -14.43 2.49
C VAL A 111 38.18 -13.66 3.74
N SER A 112 38.66 -14.14 4.90
CA SER A 112 38.43 -13.53 6.22
C SER A 112 39.75 -13.14 6.88
N ASN A 113 39.65 -12.41 7.98
CA ASN A 113 40.76 -12.00 8.83
C ASN A 113 41.83 -11.14 8.11
N ILE A 114 41.42 -10.38 7.10
CA ILE A 114 42.27 -9.38 6.47
C ILE A 114 42.39 -8.19 7.39
N GLU A 115 43.62 -7.79 7.76
CA GLU A 115 43.83 -6.62 8.59
C GLU A 115 43.41 -5.34 7.86
N ILE A 116 42.55 -4.54 8.52
CA ILE A 116 42.04 -3.28 8.02
C ILE A 116 42.59 -2.14 8.87
N HIS A 117 43.26 -1.20 8.24
CA HIS A 117 43.83 -0.07 8.99
C HIS A 117 42.70 0.83 9.55
N LYS A 118 42.88 1.30 10.78
CA LYS A 118 41.90 2.12 11.53
C LYS A 118 41.45 3.40 10.80
N SER A 119 42.29 3.96 9.90
CA SER A 119 41.88 5.13 9.09
C SER A 119 40.67 4.84 8.24
N TYR A 120 40.61 3.64 7.61
CA TYR A 120 39.44 3.28 6.78
C TYR A 120 38.16 3.17 7.60
N ILE A 121 38.25 2.76 8.87
CA ILE A 121 37.10 2.69 9.76
C ILE A 121 36.61 4.10 10.12
N LYS A 122 37.54 5.02 10.37
CA LYS A 122 37.22 6.41 10.67
C LYS A 122 36.58 7.12 9.47
N ASP A 123 37.05 6.82 8.25
CA ASP A 123 36.57 7.42 7.01
C ASP A 123 35.26 6.77 6.53
N TYR A 124 35.04 5.49 6.87
CA TYR A 124 33.93 4.66 6.34
C TYR A 124 33.30 3.80 7.44
N GLU A 125 32.54 4.41 8.35
CA GLU A 125 31.89 3.73 9.48
C GLU A 125 30.97 2.57 9.07
N LYS A 126 30.42 2.61 7.86
CA LYS A 126 29.60 1.54 7.29
C LYS A 126 30.33 0.20 7.16
N LEU A 127 31.65 0.19 7.14
CA LEU A 127 32.43 -1.05 7.17
C LEU A 127 32.07 -1.93 8.37
N LEU A 128 31.74 -1.30 9.52
CA LEU A 128 31.33 -1.98 10.75
C LEU A 128 29.85 -2.34 10.80
N SER A 129 29.01 -1.74 9.94
CA SER A 129 27.55 -1.88 9.99
C SER A 129 26.95 -2.44 8.69
N GLY A 130 27.28 -3.71 8.35
CA GLY A 130 26.72 -4.39 7.19
C GLY A 130 27.62 -4.42 5.95
N GLY A 131 28.74 -3.68 5.97
CA GLY A 131 29.76 -3.68 4.93
C GLY A 131 29.41 -2.83 3.71
N ILE A 132 30.43 -2.53 2.89
CA ILE A 132 30.33 -1.73 1.67
C ILE A 132 31.04 -2.42 0.50
N TRP A 133 30.55 -2.13 -0.71
CA TRP A 133 31.25 -2.54 -1.92
C TRP A 133 32.45 -1.63 -2.19
N CYS A 134 33.60 -2.25 -2.47
CA CYS A 134 34.86 -1.55 -2.67
C CYS A 134 35.64 -2.09 -3.89
N ILE A 135 36.42 -1.22 -4.49
CA ILE A 135 37.59 -1.63 -5.28
C ILE A 135 38.75 -1.79 -4.29
N LEU A 136 39.25 -2.99 -4.21
CA LEU A 136 40.32 -3.38 -3.30
C LEU A 136 41.59 -3.71 -4.09
N THR A 137 42.71 -3.21 -3.64
CA THR A 137 44.01 -3.68 -4.13
C THR A 137 44.55 -4.65 -3.10
N LEU A 138 44.62 -5.92 -3.46
CA LEU A 138 45.10 -7.00 -2.58
C LEU A 138 46.49 -7.49 -3.02
N SER A 139 47.29 -7.90 -2.04
CA SER A 139 48.52 -8.63 -2.27
C SER A 139 48.52 -9.94 -1.50
N TYR A 140 49.38 -10.89 -1.91
CA TYR A 140 49.55 -12.18 -1.26
C TYR A 140 50.93 -12.23 -0.58
N GLN A 141 50.93 -12.41 0.74
CA GLN A 141 52.15 -12.53 1.57
C GLN A 141 51.90 -13.60 2.60
N TYR A 142 52.46 -14.77 2.37
CA TYR A 142 52.40 -15.87 3.32
C TYR A 142 53.48 -15.70 4.41
N ASP A 143 53.05 -15.74 5.68
CA ASP A 143 53.94 -15.68 6.83
C ASP A 143 53.94 -17.05 7.54
N GLU A 144 55.07 -17.75 7.49
CA GLU A 144 55.22 -19.08 8.11
C GLU A 144 55.11 -19.01 9.64
N TYR A 145 55.49 -17.86 10.23
CA TYR A 145 55.49 -17.67 11.70
C TYR A 145 54.11 -17.29 12.25
N ASN A 146 53.20 -16.78 11.41
CA ASN A 146 51.85 -16.36 11.77
C ASN A 146 50.79 -17.03 10.90
N ALA A 147 50.79 -18.36 10.83
CA ALA A 147 49.88 -19.13 9.99
C ALA A 147 48.36 -18.91 10.28
N THR A 148 48.02 -18.28 11.40
CA THR A 148 46.65 -17.93 11.76
C THR A 148 46.15 -16.64 11.11
N ASP A 149 47.03 -15.85 10.54
CA ASP A 149 46.67 -14.61 9.83
C ASP A 149 46.39 -14.88 8.34
N SER A 150 45.52 -14.06 7.75
CA SER A 150 45.26 -14.14 6.31
C SER A 150 46.51 -13.83 5.51
N PRO A 151 46.90 -14.66 4.53
CA PRO A 151 48.00 -14.33 3.61
C PRO A 151 47.65 -13.19 2.63
N PHE A 152 46.34 -12.85 2.54
CA PHE A 152 45.89 -11.72 1.74
C PHE A 152 46.03 -10.43 2.57
N LYS A 153 46.72 -9.43 2.01
CA LYS A 153 46.91 -8.12 2.62
C LYS A 153 46.21 -7.05 1.82
N LEU A 154 45.55 -6.12 2.51
CA LEU A 154 44.88 -4.99 1.89
C LEU A 154 45.88 -3.84 1.70
N ASN A 155 46.17 -3.49 0.45
CA ASN A 155 47.06 -2.37 0.13
C ASN A 155 46.26 -1.07 -0.05
N LYS A 156 45.07 -1.15 -0.67
CA LYS A 156 44.18 0.01 -0.90
C LYS A 156 42.76 -0.41 -0.87
N LEU A 157 41.88 0.46 -0.31
CA LEU A 157 40.44 0.33 -0.30
C LEU A 157 39.85 1.63 -0.86
N LYS A 158 39.01 1.51 -1.89
CA LYS A 158 38.22 2.61 -2.45
C LYS A 158 36.75 2.20 -2.50
N PRO A 159 35.87 2.83 -1.73
CA PRO A 159 34.44 2.54 -1.79
C PRO A 159 33.88 2.79 -3.20
N ILE A 160 32.92 1.94 -3.60
CA ILE A 160 32.08 2.11 -4.77
C ILE A 160 30.69 2.59 -4.33
N GLN A 161 30.59 3.11 -3.14
CA GLN A 161 29.38 3.65 -2.55
C GLN A 161 29.65 5.04 -2.02
N ILE A 162 28.61 5.84 -1.91
CA ILE A 162 28.74 7.21 -1.41
C ILE A 162 29.09 7.18 0.07
N ALA A 163 30.19 7.82 0.40
CA ALA A 163 30.78 7.82 1.74
C ALA A 163 30.18 8.89 2.66
N SER A 164 29.71 10.00 2.09
CA SER A 164 29.12 11.12 2.84
C SER A 164 27.99 11.78 2.03
N LEU A 165 26.94 12.20 2.71
CA LEU A 165 25.79 12.89 2.14
C LEU A 165 25.60 14.22 2.86
N ASP A 166 25.45 15.30 2.11
CA ASP A 166 24.97 16.59 2.62
C ASP A 166 23.48 16.75 2.27
N MET A 167 22.61 16.67 3.29
CA MET A 167 21.17 16.85 3.09
C MET A 167 20.78 18.26 2.69
N ASN A 168 21.58 19.30 3.02
CA ASN A 168 21.29 20.66 2.61
C ASN A 168 21.33 20.80 1.09
N GLU A 169 22.24 20.10 0.43
CA GLU A 169 22.30 20.05 -1.02
C GLU A 169 21.02 19.45 -1.63
N VAL A 170 20.47 18.39 -1.01
CA VAL A 170 19.22 17.77 -1.46
C VAL A 170 18.05 18.73 -1.27
N TYR A 171 18.00 19.46 -0.14
CA TYR A 171 16.94 20.44 0.16
C TYR A 171 16.99 21.62 -0.81
N GLU A 172 18.17 22.14 -1.13
CA GLU A 172 18.32 23.19 -2.13
C GLU A 172 17.96 22.69 -3.54
N ALA A 173 18.41 21.49 -3.90
CA ALA A 173 18.07 20.90 -5.19
C ALA A 173 16.55 20.71 -5.36
N ARG A 174 15.83 20.27 -4.31
CA ARG A 174 14.37 20.08 -4.33
C ARG A 174 13.62 21.35 -4.77
N LYS A 175 14.08 22.54 -4.39
CA LYS A 175 13.45 23.82 -4.71
C LYS A 175 13.41 24.14 -6.20
N HIS A 176 14.24 23.50 -7.00
CA HIS A 176 14.29 23.70 -8.46
C HIS A 176 13.25 22.87 -9.22
N PHE A 177 12.58 21.92 -8.57
CA PHE A 177 11.56 21.07 -9.16
C PHE A 177 10.16 21.47 -8.68
N THR A 178 9.19 21.41 -9.56
CA THR A 178 7.79 21.34 -9.14
C THR A 178 7.53 20.00 -8.44
N LYS A 179 6.38 19.86 -7.79
CA LYS A 179 6.00 18.61 -7.13
C LYS A 179 6.05 17.41 -8.10
N ASP A 180 5.41 17.56 -9.26
CA ASP A 180 5.27 16.44 -10.22
C ASP A 180 6.60 16.11 -10.90
N GLU A 181 7.43 17.10 -11.21
CA GLU A 181 8.80 16.91 -11.70
C GLU A 181 9.67 16.18 -10.68
N TRP A 182 9.57 16.51 -9.38
CA TRP A 182 10.32 15.84 -8.32
C TRP A 182 9.89 14.39 -8.16
N ILE A 183 8.57 14.10 -8.11
CA ILE A 183 8.04 12.75 -8.08
C ILE A 183 8.55 11.96 -9.29
N GLY A 184 8.46 12.56 -10.49
CA GLY A 184 8.97 11.97 -11.72
C GLY A 184 10.47 11.66 -11.65
N PHE A 185 11.27 12.57 -11.13
CA PHE A 185 12.71 12.40 -10.97
C PHE A 185 13.06 11.26 -9.99
N ILE A 186 12.35 11.16 -8.85
CA ILE A 186 12.50 10.03 -7.91
C ILE A 186 12.11 8.70 -8.55
N LEU A 187 11.02 8.65 -9.33
CA LEU A 187 10.62 7.44 -10.04
C LEU A 187 11.62 7.07 -11.15
N ARG A 188 12.12 8.03 -11.94
CA ARG A 188 13.22 7.81 -12.89
C ARG A 188 14.47 7.30 -12.18
N SER A 189 14.78 7.81 -11.00
CA SER A 189 15.90 7.31 -10.19
C SER A 189 15.75 5.84 -9.82
N SER A 190 14.53 5.36 -9.66
CA SER A 190 14.21 3.93 -9.47
C SER A 190 14.11 3.13 -10.77
N GLY A 191 14.37 3.75 -11.93
CA GLY A 191 14.32 3.12 -13.25
C GLY A 191 12.94 3.12 -13.91
N MET A 192 11.91 3.77 -13.31
CA MET A 192 10.55 3.81 -13.85
C MET A 192 10.30 5.08 -14.68
N GLU A 193 9.63 4.95 -15.83
CA GLU A 193 9.21 6.11 -16.63
C GLU A 193 7.81 6.54 -16.24
N PHE A 194 7.72 7.56 -15.40
CA PHE A 194 6.49 8.01 -14.77
C PHE A 194 5.43 8.51 -15.76
N GLU A 195 5.84 9.04 -16.93
CA GLU A 195 4.93 9.53 -17.97
C GLU A 195 4.03 8.45 -18.56
N ASN A 196 4.40 7.17 -18.40
CA ASN A 196 3.65 6.02 -18.89
C ASN A 196 2.68 5.41 -17.85
N PHE A 197 2.50 6.08 -16.71
CA PHE A 197 1.60 5.68 -15.64
C PHE A 197 0.55 6.75 -15.38
N ASP A 198 -0.66 6.32 -14.98
CA ASP A 198 -1.66 7.25 -14.48
C ASP A 198 -1.30 7.80 -13.08
N LYS A 199 -2.03 8.84 -12.67
CA LYS A 199 -1.75 9.54 -11.40
C LYS A 199 -1.81 8.60 -10.18
N ASP A 200 -2.73 7.65 -10.15
CA ASP A 200 -2.85 6.73 -9.00
C ASP A 200 -1.72 5.71 -8.98
N ALA A 201 -1.36 5.15 -10.13
CA ALA A 201 -0.20 4.25 -10.26
C ALA A 201 1.11 4.95 -9.85
N ILE A 202 1.32 6.23 -10.22
CA ILE A 202 2.46 7.05 -9.77
C ILE A 202 2.52 7.10 -8.25
N TRP A 203 1.40 7.41 -7.56
CA TRP A 203 1.37 7.44 -6.11
C TRP A 203 1.61 6.07 -5.48
N HIS A 204 1.12 4.99 -6.08
CA HIS A 204 1.37 3.63 -5.59
C HIS A 204 2.83 3.20 -5.78
N LEU A 205 3.45 3.57 -6.90
CA LEU A 205 4.89 3.35 -7.12
C LEU A 205 5.74 4.12 -6.09
N LEU A 206 5.37 5.38 -5.80
CA LEU A 206 6.02 6.17 -4.76
C LEU A 206 5.80 5.55 -3.36
N ALA A 207 4.58 5.08 -3.07
CA ALA A 207 4.24 4.45 -1.79
C ALA A 207 5.07 3.19 -1.50
N ARG A 208 5.54 2.45 -2.50
CA ARG A 208 6.49 1.34 -2.32
C ARG A 208 7.80 1.77 -1.65
N MET A 209 8.17 3.05 -1.77
CA MET A 209 9.41 3.58 -1.17
C MET A 209 9.23 4.03 0.29
N MET A 210 8.00 4.12 0.79
CA MET A 210 7.73 4.56 2.18
C MET A 210 8.51 3.78 3.25
N PRO A 211 8.63 2.44 3.17
CA PRO A 211 9.43 1.68 4.14
C PRO A 211 10.91 2.04 4.15
N LEU A 212 11.43 2.60 3.05
CA LEU A 212 12.84 3.00 2.93
C LEU A 212 13.13 4.32 3.68
N VAL A 213 12.11 5.17 3.89
CA VAL A 213 12.24 6.49 4.51
C VAL A 213 11.58 6.59 5.90
N GLU A 214 10.83 5.57 6.33
CA GLU A 214 10.14 5.57 7.62
C GLU A 214 10.54 4.38 8.49
N ASN A 215 10.72 4.63 9.80
CA ASN A 215 11.10 3.60 10.77
C ASN A 215 9.90 2.75 11.19
N ASN A 216 10.12 1.43 11.35
CA ASN A 216 9.10 0.48 11.80
C ASN A 216 7.78 0.65 11.02
N TYR A 217 7.88 0.73 9.70
CA TYR A 217 6.74 0.91 8.81
C TYR A 217 6.32 -0.44 8.21
N ASN A 218 5.09 -0.85 8.50
CA ASN A 218 4.56 -2.15 8.06
C ASN A 218 3.68 -1.96 6.83
N LEU A 219 4.11 -2.48 5.70
CA LEU A 219 3.46 -2.33 4.40
C LEU A 219 3.04 -3.69 3.85
N CYS A 220 1.83 -3.74 3.30
CA CYS A 220 1.34 -4.87 2.51
C CYS A 220 1.08 -4.43 1.07
N GLU A 221 1.50 -5.22 0.09
CA GLU A 221 1.13 -5.06 -1.31
C GLU A 221 0.78 -6.40 -1.92
N LEU A 222 -0.49 -6.58 -2.26
CA LEU A 222 -0.96 -7.73 -3.01
C LEU A 222 -1.48 -7.28 -4.38
N GLY A 223 -1.19 -8.07 -5.42
CA GLY A 223 -1.58 -7.71 -6.78
C GLY A 223 -1.08 -8.69 -7.83
N PRO A 224 -1.38 -8.46 -9.12
CA PRO A 224 -1.00 -9.36 -10.19
C PRO A 224 0.52 -9.47 -10.35
N ARG A 225 0.96 -10.55 -10.99
CA ARG A 225 2.38 -10.77 -11.32
C ARG A 225 2.86 -9.77 -12.37
N GLY A 226 4.15 -9.42 -12.32
CA GLY A 226 4.79 -8.58 -13.34
C GLY A 226 4.61 -7.07 -13.15
N THR A 227 4.19 -6.60 -11.97
CA THR A 227 4.07 -5.17 -11.62
C THR A 227 5.30 -4.59 -10.92
N GLY A 228 6.40 -5.36 -10.78
CA GLY A 228 7.66 -4.89 -10.21
C GLY A 228 7.70 -4.76 -8.68
N LYS A 229 6.80 -5.42 -7.94
CA LYS A 229 6.72 -5.33 -6.46
C LYS A 229 8.05 -5.58 -5.76
N SER A 230 8.71 -6.67 -6.09
CA SER A 230 9.96 -7.12 -5.44
C SER A 230 11.19 -6.32 -5.87
N TYR A 231 11.13 -5.67 -7.04
CA TYR A 231 12.25 -4.95 -7.64
C TYR A 231 12.78 -3.83 -6.75
N ILE A 232 11.89 -3.04 -6.16
CA ILE A 232 12.24 -1.91 -5.27
C ILE A 232 13.12 -2.38 -4.11
N TYR A 233 12.76 -3.48 -3.45
CA TYR A 233 13.46 -3.96 -2.26
C TYR A 233 14.70 -4.80 -2.57
N LYS A 234 14.83 -5.29 -3.80
CA LYS A 234 15.99 -6.07 -4.24
C LYS A 234 17.10 -5.21 -4.85
N GLU A 235 16.72 -4.20 -5.67
CA GLU A 235 17.66 -3.52 -6.55
C GLU A 235 17.88 -2.04 -6.19
N ILE A 236 16.90 -1.39 -5.50
CA ILE A 236 16.91 0.08 -5.32
C ILE A 236 17.61 0.50 -4.03
N SER A 237 17.71 -0.36 -3.03
CA SER A 237 18.39 0.00 -1.79
C SER A 237 19.36 -1.07 -1.33
N PRO A 238 20.64 -0.72 -1.11
CA PRO A 238 21.60 -1.62 -0.48
C PRO A 238 21.27 -1.90 0.99
N ASN A 239 20.32 -1.17 1.59
CA ASN A 239 19.93 -1.27 2.98
C ASN A 239 18.62 -2.08 3.17
N SER A 240 18.11 -2.74 2.12
CA SER A 240 16.95 -3.63 2.17
C SER A 240 17.33 -5.08 1.86
N ILE A 241 16.61 -6.01 2.46
CA ILE A 241 16.75 -7.44 2.19
C ILE A 241 15.42 -8.03 1.76
N LEU A 242 15.45 -8.80 0.67
CA LEU A 242 14.28 -9.53 0.16
C LEU A 242 14.38 -11.01 0.53
N LEU A 243 13.40 -11.49 1.28
CA LEU A 243 13.26 -12.91 1.66
C LEU A 243 12.23 -13.55 0.74
N SER A 244 12.69 -14.40 -0.20
CA SER A 244 11.84 -15.07 -1.17
C SER A 244 11.66 -16.54 -0.79
N GLY A 245 10.43 -16.94 -0.51
CA GLY A 245 10.05 -18.33 -0.27
C GLY A 245 10.78 -19.02 0.90
N GLY A 246 10.26 -20.17 1.34
CA GLY A 246 10.96 -21.02 2.28
C GLY A 246 10.68 -20.75 3.76
N GLN A 247 11.49 -21.39 4.61
CA GLN A 247 11.32 -21.34 6.06
C GLN A 247 12.16 -20.24 6.67
N THR A 248 11.50 -19.32 7.34
CA THR A 248 12.14 -18.29 8.15
C THR A 248 12.06 -18.67 9.63
N THR A 249 13.13 -18.42 10.38
CA THR A 249 13.20 -18.67 11.83
C THR A 249 13.26 -17.37 12.60
N VAL A 250 12.71 -17.39 13.82
CA VAL A 250 12.83 -16.26 14.78
C VAL A 250 14.29 -15.88 15.04
N ALA A 251 15.17 -16.89 15.09
CA ALA A 251 16.59 -16.66 15.28
C ALA A 251 17.23 -15.87 14.13
N ASN A 252 16.80 -16.11 12.91
CA ASN A 252 17.29 -15.39 11.74
C ASN A 252 16.74 -13.97 11.66
N LEU A 253 15.45 -13.80 11.95
CA LEU A 253 14.80 -12.48 11.85
C LEU A 253 15.16 -11.56 13.02
N PHE A 254 15.09 -12.05 14.25
CA PHE A 254 15.14 -11.21 15.45
C PHE A 254 16.42 -11.38 16.26
N TYR A 255 16.65 -12.56 16.82
CA TYR A 255 17.79 -12.78 17.69
C TYR A 255 18.21 -14.26 17.76
N ASN A 256 19.45 -14.54 17.51
CA ASN A 256 20.06 -15.85 17.65
C ASN A 256 20.65 -16.03 19.04
N MET A 257 19.97 -16.80 19.90
CA MET A 257 20.38 -17.06 21.28
C MET A 257 21.76 -17.76 21.40
N SER A 258 22.03 -18.71 20.49
CA SER A 258 23.30 -19.47 20.52
C SER A 258 24.49 -18.61 20.16
N LYS A 259 24.33 -17.70 19.19
CA LYS A 259 25.39 -16.79 18.75
C LYS A 259 25.37 -15.45 19.47
N ARG A 260 24.35 -15.16 20.29
CA ARG A 260 24.10 -13.86 20.94
C ARG A 260 24.13 -12.69 19.96
N GLN A 261 23.55 -12.87 18.78
CA GLN A 261 23.55 -11.88 17.70
C GLN A 261 22.13 -11.47 17.34
N VAL A 262 21.92 -10.18 17.08
CA VAL A 262 20.68 -9.66 16.53
C VAL A 262 20.49 -10.22 15.12
N GLY A 263 19.25 -10.48 14.74
CA GLY A 263 18.88 -10.97 13.41
C GLY A 263 18.73 -9.84 12.39
N LEU A 264 18.08 -10.16 11.26
CA LEU A 264 17.95 -9.27 10.10
C LEU A 264 17.36 -7.91 10.44
N VAL A 265 16.38 -7.85 11.36
CA VAL A 265 15.73 -6.57 11.76
C VAL A 265 16.69 -5.57 12.42
N GLY A 266 17.84 -6.03 12.92
CA GLY A 266 18.85 -5.17 13.51
C GLY A 266 19.90 -4.64 12.53
N TYR A 267 19.99 -5.23 11.34
CA TYR A 267 21.01 -4.88 10.34
C TYR A 267 20.45 -4.16 9.11
N TRP A 268 19.18 -4.36 8.80
CA TRP A 268 18.54 -3.85 7.60
C TRP A 268 17.52 -2.77 7.93
N ASP A 269 17.41 -1.76 7.08
CA ASP A 269 16.39 -0.73 7.19
C ASP A 269 15.02 -1.27 6.76
N VAL A 270 15.02 -2.25 5.83
CA VAL A 270 13.80 -2.91 5.35
C VAL A 270 14.00 -4.41 5.24
N VAL A 271 13.08 -5.18 5.81
CA VAL A 271 12.95 -6.63 5.62
C VAL A 271 11.67 -6.88 4.83
N ALA A 272 11.84 -7.25 3.57
CA ALA A 272 10.72 -7.53 2.66
C ALA A 272 10.51 -9.03 2.49
N PHE A 273 9.28 -9.49 2.65
CA PHE A 273 8.84 -10.87 2.45
C PHE A 273 8.17 -10.95 1.08
N ASP A 274 8.81 -11.66 0.16
CA ASP A 274 8.27 -11.92 -1.18
C ASP A 274 7.54 -13.26 -1.23
N GLU A 275 6.51 -13.34 -2.09
CA GLU A 275 5.66 -14.53 -2.20
C GLU A 275 5.13 -14.98 -0.83
N ILE A 276 4.54 -14.02 -0.09
CA ILE A 276 4.10 -14.22 1.31
C ILE A 276 3.31 -15.51 1.52
N ALA A 277 2.51 -15.94 0.54
CA ALA A 277 1.74 -17.19 0.58
C ALA A 277 2.61 -18.45 0.79
N GLY A 278 3.86 -18.41 0.36
CA GLY A 278 4.81 -19.53 0.45
C GLY A 278 5.67 -19.53 1.72
N ILE A 279 5.62 -18.47 2.53
CA ILE A 279 6.45 -18.35 3.72
C ILE A 279 5.90 -19.21 4.85
N LYS A 280 6.78 -19.96 5.50
CA LYS A 280 6.44 -20.80 6.66
C LYS A 280 7.26 -20.39 7.87
N PHE A 281 6.58 -20.12 8.97
CA PHE A 281 7.21 -19.92 10.27
C PHE A 281 7.26 -21.25 11.02
N LYS A 282 8.47 -21.69 11.39
CA LYS A 282 8.65 -22.95 12.14
C LYS A 282 8.04 -22.89 13.53
N ASP A 283 8.11 -21.72 14.15
CA ASP A 283 7.69 -21.50 15.54
C ASP A 283 6.44 -20.61 15.59
N LYS A 284 5.39 -21.05 16.29
CA LYS A 284 4.20 -20.23 16.56
C LYS A 284 4.56 -18.95 17.32
N ASP A 285 5.56 -18.98 18.17
CA ASP A 285 6.07 -17.83 18.91
C ASP A 285 6.66 -16.75 17.97
N GLY A 286 7.09 -17.15 16.77
CA GLY A 286 7.65 -16.23 15.77
C GLY A 286 6.68 -15.17 15.31
N ILE A 287 5.42 -15.55 15.11
CA ILE A 287 4.37 -14.61 14.69
C ILE A 287 4.04 -13.65 15.85
N GLN A 288 4.04 -14.14 17.10
CA GLN A 288 3.81 -13.26 18.25
C GLN A 288 4.93 -12.23 18.41
N ILE A 289 6.19 -12.66 18.33
CA ILE A 289 7.35 -11.73 18.38
C ILE A 289 7.28 -10.72 17.22
N MET A 290 6.87 -11.17 16.03
CA MET A 290 6.68 -10.26 14.88
C MET A 290 5.58 -9.24 15.15
N LYS A 291 4.44 -9.63 15.73
CA LYS A 291 3.38 -8.70 16.13
C LYS A 291 3.85 -7.65 17.12
N ASP A 292 4.63 -8.05 18.12
CA ASP A 292 5.17 -7.14 19.12
C ASP A 292 6.16 -6.16 18.49
N PHE A 293 7.06 -6.65 17.63
CA PHE A 293 7.97 -5.81 16.86
C PHE A 293 7.24 -4.83 15.93
N MET A 294 6.23 -5.29 15.20
CA MET A 294 5.41 -4.45 14.31
C MET A 294 4.68 -3.33 15.06
N ALA A 295 4.34 -3.56 16.33
CA ALA A 295 3.62 -2.60 17.16
C ALA A 295 4.54 -1.53 17.78
N SER A 296 5.72 -1.93 18.26
CA SER A 296 6.57 -1.10 19.11
C SER A 296 7.98 -0.85 18.58
N GLY A 297 8.44 -1.62 17.57
CA GLY A 297 9.83 -1.63 17.16
C GLY A 297 10.74 -2.37 18.16
N SER A 298 10.17 -2.98 19.21
CA SER A 298 10.91 -3.76 20.19
C SER A 298 10.51 -5.23 20.14
N PHE A 299 11.40 -6.10 20.55
CA PHE A 299 11.13 -7.52 20.71
C PHE A 299 11.92 -8.09 21.88
N ALA A 300 11.29 -8.97 22.63
CA ALA A 300 11.93 -9.70 23.72
C ALA A 300 12.26 -11.11 23.29
N ARG A 301 13.50 -11.54 23.53
CA ARG A 301 13.90 -12.94 23.42
C ARG A 301 14.91 -13.28 24.52
N GLY A 302 14.50 -14.18 25.41
CA GLY A 302 15.23 -14.45 26.64
C GLY A 302 14.90 -13.42 27.73
N LYS A 303 15.93 -12.83 28.35
CA LYS A 303 15.77 -11.89 29.47
C LYS A 303 15.87 -10.41 29.07
N GLU A 304 16.23 -10.12 27.84
CA GLU A 304 16.49 -8.76 27.37
C GLU A 304 15.50 -8.35 26.28
N GLU A 305 14.99 -7.15 26.37
CA GLU A 305 14.29 -6.46 25.31
C GLU A 305 15.29 -5.73 24.42
N LYS A 306 15.09 -5.81 23.11
CA LYS A 306 15.93 -5.16 22.10
C LYS A 306 15.07 -4.34 21.17
N ASN A 307 15.61 -3.20 20.75
CA ASN A 307 14.96 -2.30 19.80
C ASN A 307 15.63 -2.41 18.43
N ALA A 308 14.83 -2.29 17.38
CA ALA A 308 15.29 -2.17 16.02
C ALA A 308 14.33 -1.32 15.20
N ASN A 309 14.85 -0.71 14.12
CA ASN A 309 14.11 0.27 13.33
C ASN A 309 13.65 -0.26 11.97
N ALA A 310 13.88 -1.55 11.69
CA ALA A 310 13.54 -2.13 10.40
C ALA A 310 12.04 -2.02 10.10
N SER A 311 11.72 -1.64 8.89
CA SER A 311 10.37 -1.67 8.34
C SER A 311 10.09 -3.06 7.77
N MET A 312 8.85 -3.56 7.92
CA MET A 312 8.44 -4.86 7.39
C MET A 312 7.53 -4.69 6.19
N VAL A 313 7.85 -5.39 5.11
CA VAL A 313 7.09 -5.35 3.87
C VAL A 313 6.62 -6.75 3.50
N PHE A 314 5.35 -6.89 3.16
CA PHE A 314 4.73 -8.16 2.80
C PHE A 314 4.18 -8.06 1.38
N ILE A 315 4.78 -8.84 0.47
CA ILE A 315 4.46 -8.81 -0.95
C ILE A 315 3.88 -10.15 -1.37
N GLY A 316 2.79 -10.12 -2.12
CA GLY A 316 2.17 -11.34 -2.62
C GLY A 316 1.45 -11.16 -3.94
N ASN A 317 1.05 -12.29 -4.51
CA ASN A 317 0.24 -12.31 -5.71
C ASN A 317 -1.21 -12.60 -5.34
N ILE A 318 -2.14 -11.91 -6.00
CA ILE A 318 -3.57 -12.22 -5.96
C ILE A 318 -3.88 -13.14 -7.14
N ASN A 319 -4.48 -14.28 -6.87
CA ASN A 319 -4.80 -15.29 -7.89
C ASN A 319 -6.23 -15.15 -8.44
N GLN A 320 -7.08 -14.36 -7.78
CA GLN A 320 -8.47 -14.08 -8.18
C GLN A 320 -8.64 -12.59 -8.49
N SER A 321 -9.69 -12.23 -9.22
CA SER A 321 -9.98 -10.81 -9.41
C SER A 321 -10.39 -10.16 -8.09
N VAL A 322 -10.03 -8.89 -7.92
CA VAL A 322 -10.37 -8.10 -6.72
C VAL A 322 -11.88 -8.04 -6.50
N ASP A 323 -12.66 -7.89 -7.57
CA ASP A 323 -14.13 -7.86 -7.52
C ASP A 323 -14.72 -9.15 -6.96
N VAL A 324 -14.09 -10.30 -7.22
CA VAL A 324 -14.51 -11.58 -6.65
C VAL A 324 -14.10 -11.65 -5.17
N LEU A 325 -12.85 -11.31 -4.84
CA LEU A 325 -12.35 -11.37 -3.46
C LEU A 325 -13.12 -10.42 -2.52
N VAL A 326 -13.42 -9.22 -2.97
CA VAL A 326 -14.21 -8.26 -2.17
C VAL A 326 -15.62 -8.80 -1.86
N LYS A 327 -16.18 -9.63 -2.73
CA LYS A 327 -17.53 -10.22 -2.56
C LYS A 327 -17.53 -11.51 -1.75
N THR A 328 -16.53 -12.37 -1.92
CA THR A 328 -16.56 -13.75 -1.42
C THR A 328 -15.66 -14.01 -0.22
N ALA A 329 -14.64 -13.16 -0.02
CA ALA A 329 -13.63 -13.32 1.01
C ALA A 329 -13.08 -11.96 1.48
N HIS A 330 -11.80 -11.92 1.78
CA HIS A 330 -11.05 -10.70 2.07
C HIS A 330 -9.74 -10.66 1.27
N LEU A 331 -9.20 -9.46 1.05
CA LEU A 331 -8.01 -9.24 0.22
C LEU A 331 -6.71 -9.81 0.83
N LEU A 332 -6.74 -10.32 2.07
CA LEU A 332 -5.59 -10.89 2.79
C LEU A 332 -5.63 -12.43 2.83
N VAL A 333 -6.52 -13.06 2.07
CA VAL A 333 -6.72 -14.52 2.06
C VAL A 333 -5.46 -15.31 1.63
N ASP A 334 -4.62 -14.71 0.79
CA ASP A 334 -3.39 -15.34 0.28
C ASP A 334 -2.22 -15.33 1.29
N PHE A 335 -2.40 -14.80 2.51
CA PHE A 335 -1.41 -14.95 3.58
C PHE A 335 -1.34 -16.38 4.11
N PRO A 336 -0.22 -16.81 4.72
CA PRO A 336 -0.10 -18.13 5.33
C PRO A 336 -1.25 -18.44 6.31
N PRO A 337 -1.69 -19.70 6.42
CA PRO A 337 -2.80 -20.07 7.30
C PRO A 337 -2.60 -19.64 8.76
N GLU A 338 -1.36 -19.59 9.23
CA GLU A 338 -1.00 -19.16 10.58
C GLU A 338 -1.25 -17.66 10.84
N MET A 339 -1.33 -16.87 9.77
CA MET A 339 -1.56 -15.42 9.82
C MET A 339 -2.94 -15.03 9.29
N ASN A 340 -3.50 -15.81 8.37
CA ASN A 340 -4.69 -15.48 7.59
C ASN A 340 -5.92 -15.10 8.46
N ASN A 341 -6.05 -15.67 9.64
CA ASN A 341 -7.14 -15.37 10.57
C ASN A 341 -6.70 -14.54 11.80
N ASP A 342 -5.47 -13.99 11.80
CA ASP A 342 -4.97 -13.18 12.91
C ASP A 342 -5.24 -11.70 12.66
N SER A 343 -6.41 -11.22 13.09
CA SER A 343 -6.79 -9.81 12.99
C SER A 343 -5.78 -8.89 13.68
N ALA A 344 -5.19 -9.33 14.80
CA ALA A 344 -4.21 -8.56 15.53
C ALA A 344 -2.90 -8.37 14.74
N PHE A 345 -2.52 -9.34 13.91
CA PHE A 345 -1.39 -9.20 13.00
C PHE A 345 -1.67 -8.13 11.93
N PHE A 346 -2.81 -8.21 11.26
CA PHE A 346 -3.16 -7.28 10.19
C PHE A 346 -3.47 -5.87 10.70
N ASP A 347 -4.00 -5.72 11.92
CA ASP A 347 -4.25 -4.39 12.50
C ASP A 347 -2.96 -3.59 12.77
N ARG A 348 -1.79 -4.25 12.71
CA ARG A 348 -0.47 -3.62 12.78
C ARG A 348 0.10 -3.18 11.42
N MET A 349 -0.58 -3.50 10.32
CA MET A 349 -0.23 -2.99 9.00
C MET A 349 -0.59 -1.51 8.87
N HIS A 350 0.37 -0.68 8.52
CA HIS A 350 0.12 0.75 8.34
C HIS A 350 -0.52 1.06 6.98
N CYS A 351 -0.15 0.29 5.96
CA CYS A 351 -0.50 0.57 4.58
C CYS A 351 -0.82 -0.71 3.81
N TYR A 352 -1.87 -0.66 2.99
CA TYR A 352 -2.14 -1.66 1.94
C TYR A 352 -2.15 -0.96 0.58
N ILE A 353 -1.13 -1.22 -0.24
CA ILE A 353 -1.06 -0.75 -1.62
C ILE A 353 -1.90 -1.67 -2.50
N PRO A 354 -2.87 -1.14 -3.28
CA PRO A 354 -3.65 -1.91 -4.25
C PRO A 354 -2.78 -2.24 -5.47
N GLY A 355 -2.02 -3.33 -5.41
CA GLY A 355 -1.10 -3.72 -6.49
C GLY A 355 -1.79 -4.03 -7.82
N TRP A 356 -3.11 -4.17 -7.83
CA TRP A 356 -3.93 -4.33 -9.05
C TRP A 356 -4.15 -3.03 -9.81
N ASP A 357 -3.98 -1.87 -9.19
CA ASP A 357 -4.05 -0.55 -9.84
C ASP A 357 -2.74 -0.20 -10.57
N ILE A 358 -1.69 -1.01 -10.37
CA ILE A 358 -0.41 -0.84 -11.06
C ILE A 358 -0.38 -1.74 -12.29
N PRO A 359 -0.22 -1.20 -13.49
CA PRO A 359 -0.20 -2.00 -14.71
C PRO A 359 1.02 -2.95 -14.75
N LYS A 360 0.90 -4.05 -15.50
CA LYS A 360 2.03 -4.93 -15.76
C LYS A 360 3.14 -4.16 -16.48
N LEU A 361 4.36 -4.30 -16.00
CA LEU A 361 5.50 -3.61 -16.57
C LEU A 361 5.79 -4.11 -17.99
N SER A 362 6.04 -3.17 -18.87
CA SER A 362 6.45 -3.37 -20.26
C SER A 362 7.77 -2.63 -20.50
N PRO A 363 8.45 -2.81 -21.65
CA PRO A 363 9.64 -2.04 -21.96
C PRO A 363 9.44 -0.52 -21.89
N LYS A 364 8.21 -0.03 -22.12
CA LYS A 364 7.86 1.40 -22.00
C LYS A 364 7.79 1.89 -20.55
N SER A 365 7.62 0.97 -19.60
CA SER A 365 7.56 1.31 -18.18
C SER A 365 8.91 1.69 -17.57
N PHE A 366 10.02 1.41 -18.29
CA PHE A 366 11.36 1.69 -17.83
C PHE A 366 11.91 2.95 -18.51
N THR A 367 12.52 3.82 -17.70
CA THR A 367 13.09 5.06 -18.18
C THR A 367 14.40 4.83 -18.95
N LYS A 368 14.64 5.69 -19.95
CA LYS A 368 15.92 5.83 -20.63
C LYS A 368 16.64 7.11 -20.22
N GLU A 369 16.00 7.89 -19.38
CA GLU A 369 16.41 9.22 -18.96
C GLU A 369 17.36 9.17 -17.76
N TYR A 370 17.81 10.35 -17.33
CA TYR A 370 18.67 10.50 -16.16
C TYR A 370 17.87 10.39 -14.86
N GLY A 371 18.49 9.79 -13.85
CA GLY A 371 18.01 9.74 -12.47
C GLY A 371 19.17 9.66 -11.50
N LEU A 372 18.93 9.86 -10.21
CA LEU A 372 19.95 9.72 -9.17
C LEU A 372 20.59 8.31 -9.23
N ILE A 373 21.88 8.24 -8.97
CA ILE A 373 22.53 6.97 -8.68
C ILE A 373 21.80 6.34 -7.47
N VAL A 374 21.42 5.08 -7.61
CA VAL A 374 20.57 4.37 -6.62
C VAL A 374 21.20 4.40 -5.22
N ASP A 375 22.51 4.27 -5.11
CA ASP A 375 23.20 4.36 -3.81
C ASP A 375 23.06 5.75 -3.18
N TYR A 376 23.16 6.83 -3.97
CA TYR A 376 22.94 8.19 -3.47
C TYR A 376 21.50 8.40 -3.00
N MET A 377 20.52 7.92 -3.76
CA MET A 377 19.12 7.96 -3.37
C MET A 377 18.87 7.16 -2.08
N ALA A 378 19.49 5.99 -1.95
CA ALA A 378 19.35 5.15 -0.74
C ALA A 378 19.91 5.84 0.51
N GLU A 379 21.01 6.60 0.38
CA GLU A 379 21.55 7.37 1.51
C GLU A 379 20.66 8.56 1.89
N ILE A 380 20.08 9.26 0.91
CA ILE A 380 19.04 10.28 1.15
C ILE A 380 17.89 9.65 1.96
N PHE A 381 17.38 8.51 1.54
CA PHE A 381 16.28 7.82 2.22
C PHE A 381 16.65 7.43 3.64
N ARG A 382 17.87 6.95 3.86
CA ARG A 382 18.39 6.59 5.19
C ARG A 382 18.50 7.79 6.12
N GLU A 383 18.97 8.94 5.64
CA GLU A 383 19.00 10.17 6.42
C GLU A 383 17.59 10.66 6.77
N LEU A 384 16.64 10.59 5.83
CA LEU A 384 15.25 10.94 6.06
C LEU A 384 14.55 10.07 7.11
N ARG A 385 15.04 8.84 7.38
CA ARG A 385 14.53 8.01 8.49
C ARG A 385 14.75 8.66 9.86
N LYS A 386 15.73 9.55 10.01
CA LYS A 386 16.06 10.21 11.27
C LYS A 386 15.06 11.34 11.63
N THR A 387 14.22 11.77 10.70
CA THR A 387 13.21 12.82 10.87
C THR A 387 11.81 12.25 10.90
N SER A 388 10.82 13.02 11.40
CA SER A 388 9.40 12.65 11.35
C SER A 388 8.54 13.86 11.02
N TYR A 389 7.59 13.68 10.11
CA TYR A 389 6.55 14.67 9.77
C TYR A 389 5.15 14.18 10.15
N GLY A 390 5.04 13.24 11.09
CA GLY A 390 3.74 12.67 11.50
C GLY A 390 2.76 13.68 12.10
N GLU A 391 3.27 14.81 12.62
CA GLU A 391 2.47 15.90 13.18
C GLU A 391 2.19 17.05 12.17
N ALA A 392 2.73 16.97 10.95
CA ALA A 392 2.56 18.01 9.94
C ALA A 392 1.09 18.27 9.61
N LEU A 393 0.26 17.22 9.62
CA LEU A 393 -1.19 17.32 9.38
C LEU A 393 -1.92 18.13 10.47
N ASP A 394 -1.44 18.10 11.73
CA ASP A 394 -2.14 18.69 12.87
C ASP A 394 -2.24 20.23 12.78
N ARG A 395 -1.43 20.83 11.94
CA ARG A 395 -1.52 22.26 11.65
C ARG A 395 -2.82 22.61 10.92
N TYR A 396 -3.32 21.71 10.08
CA TYR A 396 -4.42 21.98 9.16
C TYR A 396 -5.65 21.11 9.40
N PHE A 397 -5.46 19.87 9.87
CA PHE A 397 -6.50 18.85 9.92
C PHE A 397 -6.55 18.15 11.27
N SER A 398 -7.69 17.55 11.56
CA SER A 398 -7.87 16.57 12.64
C SER A 398 -8.54 15.33 12.09
N PHE A 399 -8.36 14.20 12.78
CA PHE A 399 -9.00 12.95 12.36
C PHE A 399 -10.46 12.90 12.74
N GLY A 400 -11.28 12.23 11.91
CA GLY A 400 -12.64 11.86 12.23
C GLY A 400 -12.69 10.81 13.35
N ARG A 401 -13.88 10.59 13.88
CA ARG A 401 -14.11 9.77 15.08
C ARG A 401 -13.90 8.26 14.89
N ASP A 402 -14.00 7.77 13.65
CA ASP A 402 -13.90 6.34 13.34
C ASP A 402 -12.46 5.80 13.35
N LEU A 403 -11.46 6.68 13.42
CA LEU A 403 -10.06 6.30 13.52
C LEU A 403 -9.68 6.02 14.98
N ASN A 404 -9.31 4.78 15.28
CA ASN A 404 -8.74 4.43 16.56
C ASN A 404 -7.25 4.82 16.65
N GLN A 405 -6.60 4.58 17.80
CA GLN A 405 -5.20 4.94 18.01
C GLN A 405 -4.25 4.28 16.99
N ARG A 406 -4.48 3.02 16.63
CA ARG A 406 -3.64 2.32 15.62
C ARG A 406 -3.83 2.90 14.24
N ASP A 407 -5.06 3.25 13.86
CA ASP A 407 -5.36 3.89 12.59
C ASP A 407 -4.67 5.27 12.51
N THR A 408 -4.74 6.04 13.60
CA THR A 408 -4.08 7.34 13.72
C THR A 408 -2.56 7.23 13.56
N ILE A 409 -1.92 6.28 14.24
CA ILE A 409 -0.47 6.02 14.11
C ILE A 409 -0.12 5.62 12.68
N ALA A 410 -0.90 4.73 12.08
CA ALA A 410 -0.67 4.25 10.71
C ALA A 410 -0.76 5.40 9.69
N VAL A 411 -1.80 6.23 9.79
CA VAL A 411 -1.98 7.39 8.91
C VAL A 411 -0.85 8.42 9.11
N ARG A 412 -0.50 8.74 10.36
CA ARG A 412 0.61 9.68 10.65
C ARG A 412 1.95 9.22 10.08
N LYS A 413 2.28 7.94 10.23
CA LYS A 413 3.50 7.36 9.64
C LYS A 413 3.47 7.41 8.11
N THR A 414 2.31 7.14 7.50
CA THR A 414 2.15 7.21 6.04
C THR A 414 2.29 8.65 5.54
N VAL A 415 1.67 9.62 6.22
CA VAL A 415 1.83 11.05 5.91
C VAL A 415 3.30 11.46 6.05
N SER A 416 3.96 11.10 7.15
CA SER A 416 5.39 11.36 7.36
C SER A 416 6.24 10.80 6.21
N ALA A 417 6.03 9.54 5.84
CA ALA A 417 6.79 8.89 4.78
C ALA A 417 6.58 9.57 3.40
N LEU A 418 5.35 9.91 3.05
CA LEU A 418 5.05 10.58 1.78
C LEU A 418 5.60 12.01 1.75
N ILE A 419 5.52 12.77 2.86
CA ILE A 419 6.14 14.10 2.96
C ILE A 419 7.66 13.99 2.75
N LYS A 420 8.33 13.04 3.40
CA LYS A 420 9.77 12.82 3.22
C LYS A 420 10.16 12.54 1.77
N LEU A 421 9.33 11.79 1.05
CA LEU A 421 9.59 11.46 -0.35
C LEU A 421 9.34 12.65 -1.28
N VAL A 422 8.27 13.41 -1.04
CA VAL A 422 7.84 14.49 -1.96
C VAL A 422 8.39 15.86 -1.55
N TYR A 423 8.48 16.12 -0.27
CA TYR A 423 8.91 17.40 0.33
C TYR A 423 10.02 17.17 1.37
N PRO A 424 11.20 16.65 0.97
CA PRO A 424 12.27 16.34 1.90
C PRO A 424 12.76 17.58 2.67
N ASP A 425 12.62 18.75 2.09
CA ASP A 425 12.94 20.06 2.68
C ASP A 425 11.91 20.54 3.73
N GLY A 426 10.79 19.84 3.88
CA GLY A 426 9.72 20.21 4.83
C GLY A 426 8.88 21.40 4.41
N ILE A 427 8.97 21.84 3.14
CA ILE A 427 8.20 22.98 2.61
C ILE A 427 7.02 22.48 1.79
N PHE A 428 5.81 22.65 2.31
CA PHE A 428 4.56 22.18 1.70
C PHE A 428 3.38 23.08 2.08
N THR A 429 2.33 23.09 1.25
CA THR A 429 1.08 23.83 1.47
C THR A 429 0.03 22.96 2.17
N LYS A 430 -1.12 23.56 2.55
CA LYS A 430 -2.28 22.87 3.13
C LYS A 430 -2.84 21.85 2.16
N GLU A 431 -3.00 22.24 0.89
CA GLU A 431 -3.56 21.40 -0.18
C GLU A 431 -2.68 20.19 -0.48
N GLU A 432 -1.36 20.36 -0.42
CA GLU A 432 -0.39 19.28 -0.62
C GLU A 432 -0.43 18.27 0.54
N VAL A 433 -0.57 18.75 1.78
CA VAL A 433 -0.77 17.87 2.94
C VAL A 433 -2.12 17.17 2.86
N GLU A 434 -3.19 17.83 2.38
CA GLU A 434 -4.51 17.24 2.19
C GLU A 434 -4.46 16.08 1.18
N GLU A 435 -3.80 16.27 0.02
CA GLU A 435 -3.64 15.20 -0.98
C GLU A 435 -2.93 13.98 -0.39
N ILE A 436 -1.86 14.19 0.38
CA ILE A 436 -1.13 13.12 1.07
C ILE A 436 -2.00 12.45 2.14
N LEU A 437 -2.74 13.22 2.92
CA LEU A 437 -3.63 12.72 3.97
C LEU A 437 -4.73 11.82 3.40
N ILE A 438 -5.36 12.22 2.30
CA ILE A 438 -6.36 11.41 1.61
C ILE A 438 -5.77 10.05 1.22
N ARG A 439 -4.58 10.01 0.63
CA ARG A 439 -3.90 8.75 0.27
C ARG A 439 -3.57 7.89 1.48
N ALA A 440 -3.10 8.51 2.55
CA ALA A 440 -2.77 7.79 3.79
C ALA A 440 -4.01 7.16 4.44
N LEU A 441 -5.12 7.89 4.47
CA LEU A 441 -6.41 7.39 4.94
C LEU A 441 -6.92 6.24 4.06
N GLU A 442 -6.82 6.36 2.73
CA GLU A 442 -7.20 5.32 1.78
C GLU A 442 -6.41 4.01 2.01
N TYR A 443 -5.08 4.09 2.11
CA TYR A 443 -4.24 2.92 2.34
C TYR A 443 -4.57 2.22 3.67
N ARG A 444 -4.77 2.97 4.75
CA ARG A 444 -5.10 2.38 6.05
C ARG A 444 -6.54 1.88 6.10
N ARG A 445 -7.49 2.59 5.52
CA ARG A 445 -8.90 2.16 5.43
C ARG A 445 -8.99 0.80 4.73
N ARG A 446 -8.18 0.54 3.69
CA ARG A 446 -8.16 -0.75 3.00
C ARG A 446 -7.86 -1.92 3.92
N ILE A 447 -6.93 -1.75 4.88
CA ILE A 447 -6.70 -2.74 5.95
C ILE A 447 -7.93 -2.89 6.83
N LYS A 448 -8.50 -1.79 7.29
CA LYS A 448 -9.65 -1.80 8.22
C LYS A 448 -10.87 -2.50 7.62
N GLU A 449 -11.13 -2.31 6.34
CA GLU A 449 -12.21 -3.00 5.62
C GLU A 449 -12.00 -4.53 5.56
N GLN A 450 -10.76 -5.00 5.52
CA GLN A 450 -10.48 -6.43 5.60
C GLN A 450 -10.68 -6.96 7.02
N LEU A 451 -10.24 -6.22 8.04
CA LEU A 451 -10.44 -6.57 9.45
C LEU A 451 -11.93 -6.67 9.79
N LYS A 452 -12.75 -5.77 9.28
CA LYS A 452 -14.22 -5.83 9.42
C LYS A 452 -14.80 -7.16 8.93
N LYS A 453 -14.26 -7.72 7.85
CA LYS A 453 -14.70 -9.01 7.31
C LYS A 453 -14.22 -10.21 8.12
N MET A 454 -13.06 -10.08 8.78
CA MET A 454 -12.40 -11.18 9.47
C MET A 454 -12.77 -11.30 10.95
N ALA A 455 -12.94 -10.16 11.65
CA ALA A 455 -12.95 -10.11 13.12
C ALA A 455 -14.23 -9.52 13.73
N GLY A 456 -15.21 -9.15 12.91
CA GLY A 456 -16.52 -8.75 13.41
C GLY A 456 -16.63 -7.31 13.91
N MET A 457 -17.53 -7.08 14.88
CA MET A 457 -18.07 -5.77 15.24
C MET A 457 -17.04 -4.74 15.71
N GLU A 458 -15.96 -5.14 16.35
CA GLU A 458 -14.92 -4.22 16.85
C GLU A 458 -14.22 -3.41 15.73
N PHE A 459 -14.31 -3.89 14.48
CA PHE A 459 -13.72 -3.24 13.31
C PHE A 459 -14.75 -2.59 12.37
N PHE A 460 -16.01 -2.41 12.79
CA PHE A 460 -17.05 -1.83 11.93
C PHE A 460 -16.89 -0.33 11.68
N ALA A 461 -16.16 0.39 12.53
CA ALA A 461 -15.84 1.80 12.33
C ALA A 461 -14.81 1.95 11.19
N THR A 462 -15.28 1.97 9.94
CA THR A 462 -14.45 2.04 8.73
C THR A 462 -14.66 3.32 7.92
N ASN A 463 -15.52 4.21 8.38
CA ASN A 463 -15.87 5.42 7.66
C ASN A 463 -14.83 6.52 7.93
N PHE A 464 -13.63 6.30 7.43
CA PHE A 464 -12.50 7.20 7.67
C PHE A 464 -12.73 8.59 7.10
N SER A 465 -12.52 9.58 7.93
CA SER A 465 -12.70 11.00 7.61
C SER A 465 -11.62 11.85 8.25
N TYR A 466 -11.51 13.07 7.79
CA TYR A 466 -10.71 14.14 8.39
C TYR A 466 -11.51 15.43 8.41
N ILE A 467 -11.21 16.29 9.36
CA ILE A 467 -11.89 17.58 9.56
C ILE A 467 -10.89 18.69 9.25
N ASP A 468 -11.24 19.56 8.33
CA ASP A 468 -10.50 20.77 8.06
C ASP A 468 -10.70 21.76 9.24
N LYS A 469 -9.61 22.13 9.91
CA LYS A 469 -9.68 22.97 11.11
C LYS A 469 -10.09 24.42 10.82
N GLU A 470 -9.93 24.89 9.59
CA GLU A 470 -10.27 26.25 9.19
C GLU A 470 -11.76 26.37 8.87
N SER A 471 -12.30 25.43 8.05
CA SER A 471 -13.71 25.43 7.65
C SER A 471 -14.61 24.68 8.63
N GLY A 472 -14.07 23.76 9.44
CA GLY A 472 -14.84 22.81 10.24
C GLY A 472 -15.52 21.71 9.42
N GLU A 473 -15.25 21.61 8.12
CA GLU A 473 -15.85 20.62 7.22
C GLU A 473 -15.23 19.25 7.43
N GLU A 474 -16.06 18.22 7.64
CA GLU A 474 -15.66 16.83 7.70
C GLU A 474 -15.73 16.20 6.30
N LYS A 475 -14.60 15.68 5.82
CA LYS A 475 -14.47 15.02 4.51
C LYS A 475 -14.16 13.55 4.68
N TYR A 476 -14.91 12.72 3.94
CA TYR A 476 -14.80 11.25 4.01
C TYR A 476 -13.97 10.70 2.87
N VAL A 477 -13.17 9.67 3.17
CA VAL A 477 -12.30 9.01 2.19
C VAL A 477 -12.83 7.60 1.90
N GLY A 478 -13.22 7.34 0.65
CA GLY A 478 -13.72 6.04 0.19
C GLY A 478 -12.66 5.20 -0.49
N LEU A 479 -12.99 3.92 -0.78
CA LEU A 479 -12.16 3.01 -1.56
C LEU A 479 -12.81 2.76 -2.92
N LYS A 480 -12.01 2.80 -4.00
CA LYS A 480 -12.49 2.56 -5.37
C LYS A 480 -13.14 1.19 -5.53
N GLU A 481 -12.52 0.16 -4.98
CA GLU A 481 -13.01 -1.22 -5.02
C GLU A 481 -14.31 -1.46 -4.25
N GLN A 482 -14.74 -0.47 -3.46
CA GLN A 482 -16.00 -0.50 -2.70
C GLN A 482 -17.03 0.53 -3.19
N GLY A 483 -16.82 1.13 -4.36
CA GLY A 483 -17.75 2.13 -4.92
C GLY A 483 -17.54 3.56 -4.43
N GLY A 484 -16.42 3.86 -3.77
CA GLY A 484 -16.10 5.21 -3.30
C GLY A 484 -16.75 5.59 -1.97
N SER A 485 -16.70 6.89 -1.63
CA SER A 485 -17.34 7.46 -0.44
C SER A 485 -18.66 8.13 -0.81
N LYS A 486 -19.74 7.94 -0.08
CA LYS A 486 -21.03 8.60 -0.31
C LYS A 486 -21.72 8.27 -1.65
N LEU A 487 -22.16 7.03 -1.78
CA LEU A 487 -22.96 6.60 -2.92
C LEU A 487 -24.35 7.26 -2.95
N ILE A 488 -24.89 7.60 -1.76
CA ILE A 488 -26.17 8.31 -1.63
C ILE A 488 -25.88 9.83 -1.60
N PRO A 489 -26.34 10.58 -2.62
CA PRO A 489 -26.08 12.02 -2.70
C PRO A 489 -26.81 12.80 -1.59
N GLU A 490 -26.28 13.96 -1.22
CA GLU A 490 -26.86 14.83 -0.17
C GLU A 490 -28.17 15.48 -0.60
N GLY A 491 -28.32 15.75 -1.90
CA GLY A 491 -29.54 16.31 -2.47
C GLY A 491 -30.65 15.29 -2.68
N PRO A 492 -31.89 15.75 -2.93
CA PRO A 492 -33.00 14.85 -3.23
C PRO A 492 -32.80 14.15 -4.57
N LEU A 493 -33.13 12.87 -4.63
CA LEU A 493 -33.16 12.10 -5.87
C LEU A 493 -34.35 12.51 -6.74
N LYS A 494 -34.29 12.24 -8.04
CA LYS A 494 -35.45 12.39 -8.92
C LYS A 494 -36.59 11.50 -8.45
N ALA A 495 -37.84 11.90 -8.71
CA ALA A 495 -39.01 11.07 -8.45
C ALA A 495 -38.84 9.69 -9.14
N GLY A 496 -39.15 8.63 -8.44
CA GLY A 496 -38.96 7.25 -8.90
C GLY A 496 -37.56 6.65 -8.59
N ALA A 497 -36.63 7.42 -8.04
CA ALA A 497 -35.31 6.92 -7.68
C ALA A 497 -35.17 6.80 -6.16
N LEU A 498 -34.57 5.69 -5.67
CA LEU A 498 -34.29 5.45 -4.26
C LEU A 498 -33.14 4.45 -4.07
N TYR A 499 -32.65 4.37 -2.84
CA TYR A 499 -31.69 3.37 -2.39
C TYR A 499 -32.32 2.40 -1.39
N THR A 500 -31.91 1.14 -1.49
CA THR A 500 -32.29 0.08 -0.55
C THR A 500 -31.09 -0.81 -0.26
N ILE A 501 -31.07 -1.41 0.94
CA ILE A 501 -30.04 -2.40 1.31
C ILE A 501 -30.74 -3.73 1.51
N ALA A 502 -30.23 -4.75 0.84
CA ALA A 502 -30.78 -6.10 0.89
C ALA A 502 -29.70 -7.17 0.86
N MET A 503 -30.03 -8.37 1.34
CA MET A 503 -29.18 -9.54 1.23
C MET A 503 -29.18 -10.05 -0.22
N SER A 504 -28.00 -10.25 -0.80
CA SER A 504 -27.85 -10.86 -2.11
C SER A 504 -28.00 -12.38 -2.04
N THR A 505 -28.18 -13.03 -3.19
CA THR A 505 -28.15 -14.49 -3.32
C THR A 505 -26.85 -15.13 -2.87
N ASN A 506 -25.78 -14.35 -2.79
CA ASN A 506 -24.46 -14.79 -2.28
C ASN A 506 -24.31 -14.59 -0.75
N SER A 507 -25.41 -14.31 -0.04
CA SER A 507 -25.42 -14.04 1.41
C SER A 507 -24.57 -12.83 1.83
N VAL A 508 -24.39 -11.86 0.94
CA VAL A 508 -23.69 -10.59 1.20
C VAL A 508 -24.69 -9.46 1.11
N LYS A 509 -24.65 -8.53 2.06
CA LYS A 509 -25.51 -7.33 2.02
C LYS A 509 -24.99 -6.30 1.04
N GLY A 510 -25.85 -5.80 0.16
CA GLY A 510 -25.55 -4.82 -0.85
C GLY A 510 -26.43 -3.59 -0.82
N LEU A 511 -25.89 -2.50 -1.36
CA LEU A 511 -26.64 -1.28 -1.64
C LEU A 511 -27.13 -1.32 -3.09
N TYR A 512 -28.43 -1.18 -3.26
CA TYR A 512 -29.07 -1.20 -4.57
C TYR A 512 -29.78 0.12 -4.82
N LYS A 513 -29.53 0.71 -6.00
CA LYS A 513 -30.28 1.85 -6.49
C LYS A 513 -31.40 1.35 -7.39
N ILE A 514 -32.64 1.73 -7.10
CA ILE A 514 -33.80 1.42 -7.90
C ILE A 514 -34.26 2.71 -8.57
N GLU A 515 -34.52 2.64 -9.89
CA GLU A 515 -35.06 3.75 -10.66
C GLU A 515 -36.32 3.28 -11.38
N SER A 516 -37.39 4.08 -11.30
CA SER A 516 -38.65 3.85 -11.99
C SER A 516 -39.03 5.05 -12.87
N GLN A 517 -39.51 4.78 -14.07
CA GLN A 517 -40.03 5.76 -14.99
C GLN A 517 -41.44 5.32 -15.45
N ILE A 518 -42.23 6.26 -15.91
CA ILE A 518 -43.58 6.00 -16.46
C ILE A 518 -43.75 6.62 -17.84
N SER A 519 -44.51 5.95 -18.69
CA SER A 519 -45.05 6.47 -19.95
C SER A 519 -46.54 6.22 -20.05
N ALA A 520 -47.18 6.80 -21.03
CA ALA A 520 -48.58 6.41 -21.39
C ALA A 520 -48.60 4.95 -21.86
N GLY A 521 -49.53 4.15 -21.38
CA GLY A 521 -49.58 2.73 -21.68
C GLY A 521 -50.84 2.03 -21.18
N LYS A 522 -50.82 0.70 -21.08
CA LYS A 522 -51.98 -0.15 -20.73
C LYS A 522 -51.80 -0.89 -19.41
N GLY A 523 -51.26 -0.27 -18.40
CA GLY A 523 -51.07 -0.88 -17.08
C GLY A 523 -50.11 -2.06 -17.07
N LYS A 524 -48.95 -1.92 -17.70
CA LYS A 524 -47.90 -2.94 -17.78
C LYS A 524 -46.63 -2.50 -17.01
N ILE A 525 -45.79 -3.49 -16.70
CA ILE A 525 -44.45 -3.27 -16.13
C ILE A 525 -43.41 -3.89 -17.04
N THR A 526 -42.34 -3.17 -17.26
CA THR A 526 -41.12 -3.61 -17.97
C THR A 526 -39.92 -3.45 -17.04
N VAL A 527 -39.12 -4.49 -16.90
CA VAL A 527 -37.94 -4.49 -16.06
C VAL A 527 -36.70 -4.67 -16.95
N SER A 528 -35.72 -3.82 -16.80
CA SER A 528 -34.53 -3.80 -17.65
C SER A 528 -33.68 -5.09 -17.53
N ASP A 529 -33.65 -5.71 -16.36
CA ASP A 529 -32.94 -6.98 -16.13
C ASP A 529 -33.94 -8.07 -15.68
N ASN A 530 -34.02 -9.14 -16.48
CA ASN A 530 -34.91 -10.26 -16.23
C ASN A 530 -34.73 -10.93 -14.84
N LYS A 531 -33.58 -10.76 -14.21
CA LYS A 531 -33.32 -11.27 -12.85
C LYS A 531 -34.27 -10.70 -11.80
N TYR A 532 -34.68 -9.44 -11.96
CA TYR A 532 -35.56 -8.73 -11.02
C TYR A 532 -37.03 -8.72 -11.45
N ARG A 533 -37.35 -9.37 -12.57
CA ARG A 533 -38.67 -9.32 -13.15
C ARG A 533 -39.76 -9.80 -12.20
N LYS A 534 -39.58 -10.99 -11.62
CA LYS A 534 -40.55 -11.58 -10.68
C LYS A 534 -40.74 -10.71 -9.43
N THR A 535 -39.63 -10.17 -8.89
CA THR A 535 -39.62 -9.28 -7.71
C THR A 535 -40.49 -8.03 -7.97
N PHE A 536 -40.34 -7.38 -9.10
CA PHE A 536 -41.08 -6.16 -9.40
C PHE A 536 -42.47 -6.43 -9.94
N GLU A 537 -42.75 -7.56 -10.56
CA GLU A 537 -44.12 -8.00 -10.87
C GLU A 537 -44.94 -8.16 -9.58
N ASN A 538 -44.36 -8.71 -8.52
CA ASN A 538 -44.97 -8.80 -7.20
C ASN A 538 -45.30 -7.41 -6.62
N ALA A 539 -44.33 -6.49 -6.65
CA ALA A 539 -44.51 -5.11 -6.21
C ALA A 539 -45.62 -4.39 -7.00
N PHE A 540 -45.64 -4.59 -8.32
CA PHE A 540 -46.62 -3.99 -9.22
C PHE A 540 -48.05 -4.55 -9.01
N ASN A 541 -48.16 -5.84 -8.78
CA ASN A 541 -49.45 -6.46 -8.45
C ASN A 541 -50.01 -5.92 -7.12
N TYR A 542 -49.17 -5.75 -6.12
CA TYR A 542 -49.55 -5.14 -4.85
C TYR A 542 -50.00 -3.68 -5.07
N LEU A 543 -49.27 -2.91 -5.89
CA LEU A 543 -49.61 -1.55 -6.25
C LEU A 543 -51.01 -1.47 -6.94
N LYS A 544 -51.31 -2.37 -7.91
CA LYS A 544 -52.61 -2.43 -8.60
C LYS A 544 -53.78 -2.57 -7.61
N ILE A 545 -53.61 -3.42 -6.60
CA ILE A 545 -54.67 -3.71 -5.63
C ILE A 545 -54.85 -2.54 -4.64
N ASN A 546 -53.74 -1.89 -4.21
CA ASN A 546 -53.74 -0.94 -3.11
C ASN A 546 -53.60 0.53 -3.55
N SER A 547 -53.53 0.86 -4.86
CA SER A 547 -53.26 2.21 -5.35
C SER A 547 -54.17 3.28 -4.76
N LYS A 548 -55.46 3.01 -4.64
CA LYS A 548 -56.45 3.95 -4.08
C LYS A 548 -56.28 4.19 -2.57
N ARG A 549 -55.68 3.23 -1.85
CA ARG A 549 -55.38 3.39 -0.40
C ARG A 549 -54.19 4.29 -0.17
N ILE A 550 -53.28 4.38 -1.15
CA ILE A 550 -52.11 5.25 -1.09
C ILE A 550 -52.49 6.67 -1.49
N SER A 551 -53.11 6.84 -2.63
CA SER A 551 -53.62 8.12 -3.13
C SER A 551 -54.58 7.92 -4.29
N GLY A 552 -55.67 8.69 -4.30
CA GLY A 552 -56.59 8.75 -5.45
C GLY A 552 -55.97 9.25 -6.74
N ALA A 553 -54.81 9.87 -6.67
CA ALA A 553 -54.06 10.39 -7.82
C ALA A 553 -53.29 9.30 -8.61
N ILE A 554 -53.16 8.09 -8.07
CA ILE A 554 -52.44 7.00 -8.74
C ILE A 554 -53.38 6.29 -9.74
N ASN A 555 -53.22 6.59 -11.02
CA ASN A 555 -53.87 5.89 -12.11
C ASN A 555 -52.92 4.92 -12.82
N ILE A 556 -53.10 3.61 -12.62
CA ILE A 556 -52.20 2.57 -13.17
C ILE A 556 -52.65 2.11 -14.54
N SER A 557 -53.96 2.16 -14.84
CA SER A 557 -54.54 1.58 -16.06
C SER A 557 -54.05 2.24 -17.33
N GLU A 558 -53.63 3.50 -17.27
CA GLU A 558 -53.19 4.32 -18.41
C GLU A 558 -51.66 4.54 -18.42
N LYS A 559 -50.91 3.85 -17.56
CA LYS A 559 -49.47 4.04 -17.44
C LYS A 559 -48.74 2.73 -17.65
N GLU A 560 -47.57 2.80 -18.25
CA GLU A 560 -46.58 1.73 -18.32
C GLU A 560 -45.36 2.09 -17.47
N PHE A 561 -44.92 1.15 -16.64
CA PHE A 561 -43.81 1.34 -15.69
C PHE A 561 -42.56 0.66 -16.20
N TYR A 562 -41.44 1.36 -16.12
CA TYR A 562 -40.09 0.89 -16.43
C TYR A 562 -39.27 0.92 -15.16
N LEU A 563 -38.67 -0.21 -14.81
CA LEU A 563 -37.79 -0.31 -13.61
C LEU A 563 -36.41 -0.81 -13.99
N SER A 564 -35.43 -0.21 -13.36
CA SER A 564 -34.04 -0.64 -13.42
C SER A 564 -33.44 -0.73 -12.01
N VAL A 565 -32.43 -1.60 -11.85
CA VAL A 565 -31.70 -1.79 -10.62
C VAL A 565 -30.20 -1.70 -10.91
N ALA A 566 -29.50 -0.88 -10.16
CA ALA A 566 -28.05 -0.85 -10.12
C ALA A 566 -27.58 -1.43 -8.78
N ASP A 567 -26.74 -2.45 -8.85
CA ASP A 567 -26.03 -2.99 -7.69
C ASP A 567 -24.76 -2.14 -7.48
N GLU A 568 -24.83 -1.16 -6.58
CA GLU A 568 -23.79 -0.16 -6.37
C GLU A 568 -22.48 -0.73 -5.81
N LYS A 569 -22.53 -1.91 -5.21
CA LYS A 569 -21.37 -2.58 -4.63
C LYS A 569 -21.02 -3.90 -5.31
N ASN A 570 -21.69 -4.23 -6.42
CA ASN A 570 -21.50 -5.46 -7.18
C ASN A 570 -21.53 -6.75 -6.34
N VAL A 571 -22.40 -6.84 -5.33
CA VAL A 571 -22.51 -8.00 -4.43
C VAL A 571 -23.35 -9.14 -4.98
N GLY A 572 -24.04 -8.92 -6.08
CA GLY A 572 -24.89 -9.90 -6.74
C GLY A 572 -26.40 -9.60 -6.65
N ASN A 573 -27.21 -10.48 -7.22
CA ASN A 573 -28.64 -10.29 -7.30
C ASN A 573 -29.33 -10.44 -5.93
N THR A 574 -30.52 -9.87 -5.81
CA THR A 574 -31.38 -10.01 -4.64
C THR A 574 -32.87 -10.05 -5.03
N GLU A 575 -33.66 -10.80 -4.30
CA GLU A 575 -35.14 -10.75 -4.40
C GLU A 575 -35.73 -9.83 -3.32
N ALA A 576 -34.97 -9.45 -2.32
CA ALA A 576 -35.41 -8.72 -1.11
C ALA A 576 -35.56 -7.19 -1.35
N ILE A 577 -35.78 -6.74 -2.59
CA ILE A 577 -35.97 -5.32 -2.97
C ILE A 577 -37.38 -4.99 -3.43
N THR A 578 -38.35 -5.89 -3.16
CA THR A 578 -39.76 -5.73 -3.58
C THR A 578 -40.35 -4.44 -2.99
N LEU A 579 -40.12 -4.13 -1.73
CA LEU A 579 -40.57 -2.89 -1.07
C LEU A 579 -40.02 -1.64 -1.75
N GLY A 580 -38.72 -1.65 -2.07
CA GLY A 580 -38.07 -0.54 -2.80
C GLY A 580 -38.69 -0.30 -4.16
N GLY A 581 -38.93 -1.36 -4.92
CA GLY A 581 -39.64 -1.26 -6.21
C GLY A 581 -41.06 -0.70 -6.08
N PHE A 582 -41.79 -1.12 -5.06
CA PHE A 582 -43.13 -0.60 -4.78
C PHE A 582 -43.12 0.90 -4.48
N ILE A 583 -42.21 1.36 -3.59
CA ILE A 583 -42.06 2.77 -3.22
C ILE A 583 -41.60 3.60 -4.44
N ALA A 584 -40.68 3.08 -5.26
CA ALA A 584 -40.23 3.76 -6.47
C ALA A 584 -41.39 4.01 -7.47
N MET A 585 -42.25 3.00 -7.68
CA MET A 585 -43.43 3.15 -8.52
C MET A 585 -44.45 4.15 -7.96
N CYS A 586 -44.65 4.17 -6.64
CA CYS A 586 -45.51 5.16 -5.98
C CYS A 586 -44.92 6.58 -6.13
N SER A 587 -43.63 6.74 -5.92
CA SER A 587 -42.91 8.00 -6.07
C SER A 587 -43.08 8.62 -7.46
N ILE A 588 -42.82 7.83 -8.52
CA ILE A 588 -42.94 8.33 -9.89
C ILE A 588 -44.40 8.59 -10.27
N SER A 589 -45.35 7.78 -9.77
CA SER A 589 -46.80 7.96 -10.04
C SER A 589 -47.31 9.26 -9.46
N LEU A 590 -46.81 9.66 -8.30
CA LEU A 590 -47.17 10.90 -7.62
C LEU A 590 -46.29 12.07 -7.99
N ASN A 591 -45.26 11.84 -8.81
CA ASN A 591 -44.19 12.80 -9.13
C ASN A 591 -43.60 13.45 -7.85
N ARG A 592 -43.39 12.65 -6.81
CA ARG A 592 -42.80 13.09 -5.54
C ARG A 592 -41.46 12.43 -5.27
N GLN A 593 -40.51 13.24 -4.88
CA GLN A 593 -39.16 12.80 -4.48
C GLN A 593 -39.23 12.20 -3.07
N LEU A 594 -38.36 11.22 -2.81
CA LEU A 594 -38.10 10.76 -1.44
C LEU A 594 -37.38 11.82 -0.63
N MET A 595 -37.48 11.72 0.69
CA MET A 595 -36.65 12.52 1.58
C MET A 595 -35.14 12.31 1.24
N PRO A 596 -34.34 13.40 1.20
CA PRO A 596 -32.92 13.28 0.87
C PRO A 596 -32.18 12.40 1.88
N GLN A 597 -31.11 11.76 1.39
CA GLN A 597 -30.24 10.86 2.18
C GLN A 597 -30.98 9.74 2.93
N THR A 598 -32.05 9.22 2.31
CA THR A 598 -32.90 8.16 2.90
C THR A 598 -32.62 6.82 2.23
N VAL A 599 -32.49 5.77 3.03
CA VAL A 599 -32.43 4.37 2.61
C VAL A 599 -33.68 3.62 3.07
N ILE A 600 -34.20 2.74 2.22
CA ILE A 600 -35.34 1.89 2.52
C ILE A 600 -34.82 0.52 2.96
N LEU A 601 -35.24 0.05 4.13
CA LEU A 601 -34.87 -1.27 4.66
C LEU A 601 -36.13 -2.13 4.84
N GLY A 602 -35.97 -3.43 4.67
CA GLY A 602 -37.03 -4.43 4.85
C GLY A 602 -37.49 -5.06 3.54
N GLU A 603 -38.02 -6.25 3.66
CA GLU A 603 -38.49 -7.07 2.56
C GLU A 603 -40.03 -7.17 2.61
N MET A 604 -40.66 -7.01 1.46
CA MET A 604 -42.10 -7.12 1.33
C MET A 604 -42.48 -8.42 0.61
N ALA A 605 -43.27 -9.24 1.28
CA ALA A 605 -43.88 -10.42 0.64
C ALA A 605 -45.01 -10.04 -0.31
N LEU A 606 -45.48 -10.97 -1.13
CA LEU A 606 -46.57 -10.77 -2.10
C LEU A 606 -47.87 -10.29 -1.43
N SER A 607 -48.17 -10.73 -0.22
CA SER A 607 -49.33 -10.31 0.58
C SER A 607 -49.24 -8.87 1.12
N GLY A 608 -48.07 -8.23 1.03
CA GLY A 608 -47.77 -6.95 1.65
C GLY A 608 -47.28 -7.07 3.12
N SER A 609 -47.10 -8.28 3.64
CA SER A 609 -46.43 -8.44 4.94
C SER A 609 -44.96 -8.06 4.82
N ILE A 610 -44.44 -7.43 5.90
CA ILE A 610 -43.08 -6.96 5.97
C ILE A 610 -42.27 -7.93 6.86
N ASN A 611 -41.11 -8.34 6.38
CA ASN A 611 -40.13 -9.11 7.16
C ASN A 611 -39.15 -8.19 7.88
N ALA A 612 -38.72 -8.59 9.07
CA ALA A 612 -37.67 -7.91 9.79
C ALA A 612 -36.34 -7.98 9.03
N VAL A 613 -35.54 -6.94 9.16
CA VAL A 613 -34.18 -6.89 8.62
C VAL A 613 -33.27 -7.76 9.50
N SER A 614 -32.62 -8.74 8.91
CA SER A 614 -31.64 -9.57 9.61
C SER A 614 -30.35 -8.75 9.85
N ASP A 615 -29.80 -8.83 11.08
CA ASP A 615 -28.58 -8.10 11.48
C ASP A 615 -28.67 -6.60 11.10
N LEU A 616 -29.55 -5.90 11.82
CA LEU A 616 -29.83 -4.47 11.60
C LEU A 616 -28.57 -3.61 11.74
N ALA A 617 -27.66 -3.95 12.69
CA ALA A 617 -26.44 -3.19 12.94
C ALA A 617 -25.55 -3.12 11.69
N SER A 618 -25.26 -4.25 11.08
CA SER A 618 -24.48 -4.31 9.84
C SER A 618 -25.19 -3.59 8.67
N THR A 619 -26.51 -3.66 8.60
CA THR A 619 -27.28 -3.00 7.55
C THR A 619 -27.23 -1.47 7.68
N LEU A 620 -27.40 -0.95 8.90
CA LEU A 620 -27.30 0.48 9.18
C LEU A 620 -25.85 1.00 9.01
N GLN A 621 -24.86 0.18 9.32
CA GLN A 621 -23.48 0.53 9.05
C GLN A 621 -23.23 0.74 7.54
N ILE A 622 -23.75 -0.15 6.69
CA ILE A 622 -23.67 0.01 5.23
C ILE A 622 -24.40 1.29 4.76
N ALA A 623 -25.57 1.58 5.35
CA ALA A 623 -26.31 2.79 5.06
C ALA A 623 -25.50 4.06 5.41
N ARG A 624 -24.91 4.09 6.58
CA ARG A 624 -24.05 5.17 7.08
C ARG A 624 -22.86 5.42 6.17
N GLU A 625 -22.12 4.36 5.83
CA GLU A 625 -20.97 4.42 4.92
C GLU A 625 -21.35 4.92 3.52
N ALA A 626 -22.55 4.56 3.06
CA ALA A 626 -23.07 5.04 1.79
C ALA A 626 -23.53 6.51 1.82
N GLY A 627 -23.60 7.15 2.99
CA GLY A 627 -24.00 8.54 3.14
C GLY A 627 -25.46 8.77 3.51
N ALA A 628 -26.19 7.71 3.92
CA ALA A 628 -27.56 7.87 4.44
C ALA A 628 -27.57 8.61 5.78
N LYS A 629 -28.55 9.47 5.96
CA LYS A 629 -28.84 10.15 7.24
C LYS A 629 -30.18 9.70 7.83
N LYS A 630 -31.01 9.01 7.03
CA LYS A 630 -32.31 8.49 7.44
C LYS A 630 -32.45 7.04 6.96
N ALA A 631 -33.04 6.21 7.78
CA ALA A 631 -33.36 4.83 7.42
C ALA A 631 -34.81 4.53 7.73
N LEU A 632 -35.59 4.09 6.72
CA LEU A 632 -36.90 3.50 6.95
C LEU A 632 -36.70 2.05 7.41
N ILE A 633 -37.20 1.71 8.58
CA ILE A 633 -36.95 0.44 9.26
C ILE A 633 -38.29 -0.21 9.64
N PRO A 634 -38.49 -1.51 9.40
CA PRO A 634 -39.69 -2.20 9.88
C PRO A 634 -39.85 -2.07 11.40
N ILE A 635 -41.08 -1.85 11.86
CA ILE A 635 -41.35 -1.77 13.30
C ILE A 635 -40.95 -3.04 14.05
N LEU A 636 -40.89 -4.18 13.37
CA LEU A 636 -40.43 -5.45 13.92
C LEU A 636 -38.97 -5.40 14.40
N ASN A 637 -38.17 -4.48 13.87
CA ASN A 637 -36.78 -4.27 14.31
C ASN A 637 -36.64 -3.24 15.46
N ALA A 638 -37.73 -2.76 16.03
CA ALA A 638 -37.65 -1.78 17.13
C ALA A 638 -36.93 -2.36 18.37
N VAL A 639 -37.04 -3.66 18.61
CA VAL A 639 -36.34 -4.36 19.70
C VAL A 639 -34.80 -4.39 19.49
N ASP A 640 -34.37 -4.39 18.26
CA ASP A 640 -32.94 -4.45 17.90
C ASP A 640 -32.21 -3.11 18.17
N MET A 641 -32.98 -2.02 18.39
CA MET A 641 -32.41 -0.69 18.64
C MET A 641 -31.56 -0.63 19.91
N SER A 642 -31.88 -1.45 20.88
CA SER A 642 -31.17 -1.50 22.18
C SER A 642 -29.75 -2.09 22.09
N ILE A 643 -29.48 -2.85 21.03
CA ILE A 643 -28.19 -3.51 20.79
C ILE A 643 -27.34 -2.79 19.76
N LEU A 644 -27.85 -1.69 19.17
CA LEU A 644 -27.10 -0.92 18.18
C LEU A 644 -25.98 -0.09 18.83
N PRO A 645 -24.83 0.02 18.18
CA PRO A 645 -23.79 0.95 18.57
C PRO A 645 -24.32 2.40 18.64
N PRO A 646 -24.02 3.17 19.72
CA PRO A 646 -24.53 4.53 19.89
C PRO A 646 -24.18 5.48 18.72
N ASP A 647 -23.04 5.29 18.11
CA ASP A 647 -22.54 6.09 16.98
C ASP A 647 -23.37 5.91 15.70
N ILE A 648 -23.95 4.75 15.46
CA ILE A 648 -24.89 4.54 14.35
C ILE A 648 -26.17 5.36 14.57
N LEU A 649 -26.68 5.37 15.82
CA LEU A 649 -27.89 6.12 16.19
C LEU A 649 -27.70 7.63 16.14
N MET A 650 -26.47 8.11 16.35
CA MET A 650 -26.15 9.54 16.21
C MET A 650 -26.17 10.01 14.74
N ASP A 651 -25.78 9.13 13.81
CA ASP A 651 -25.62 9.49 12.41
C ASP A 651 -26.83 9.21 11.56
N ILE A 652 -27.63 8.19 11.91
CA ILE A 652 -28.80 7.77 11.14
C ILE A 652 -30.06 7.94 11.98
N GLN A 653 -30.99 8.75 11.49
CA GLN A 653 -32.32 8.90 12.05
C GLN A 653 -33.19 7.68 11.66
N PRO A 654 -33.59 6.81 12.57
CA PRO A 654 -34.50 5.71 12.27
C PRO A 654 -35.93 6.24 12.10
N ILE A 655 -36.62 5.75 11.06
CA ILE A 655 -38.02 6.04 10.79
C ILE A 655 -38.73 4.69 10.69
N PHE A 656 -39.50 4.33 11.72
CA PHE A 656 -40.21 3.06 11.75
C PHE A 656 -41.47 3.10 10.93
N TYR A 657 -41.81 1.98 10.26
CA TYR A 657 -43.02 1.82 9.50
C TYR A 657 -43.66 0.45 9.79
N LEU A 658 -45.00 0.39 9.63
CA LEU A 658 -45.83 -0.77 9.97
C LEU A 658 -46.10 -1.68 8.75
N ASP A 659 -46.40 -1.09 7.60
CA ASP A 659 -46.77 -1.78 6.37
C ASP A 659 -46.23 -1.02 5.14
N PRO A 660 -46.35 -1.56 3.92
CA PRO A 660 -45.82 -0.91 2.70
C PRO A 660 -46.45 0.46 2.41
N ILE A 661 -47.71 0.69 2.81
CA ILE A 661 -48.42 1.96 2.58
C ILE A 661 -47.85 3.02 3.54
N ASP A 662 -47.72 2.69 4.82
CA ASP A 662 -47.09 3.53 5.82
C ASP A 662 -45.62 3.85 5.47
N ALA A 663 -44.87 2.85 4.99
CA ALA A 663 -43.50 3.06 4.48
C ALA A 663 -43.47 4.08 3.34
N THR A 664 -44.41 3.98 2.39
CA THR A 664 -44.51 4.91 1.26
C THR A 664 -44.86 6.33 1.70
N GLN A 665 -45.84 6.47 2.60
CA GLN A 665 -46.25 7.78 3.12
C GLN A 665 -45.09 8.49 3.84
N LYS A 666 -44.36 7.77 4.67
CA LYS A 666 -43.18 8.28 5.41
C LYS A 666 -42.00 8.58 4.47
N ALA A 667 -41.75 7.70 3.48
CA ALA A 667 -40.66 7.92 2.52
C ALA A 667 -40.89 9.19 1.65
N LEU A 668 -42.14 9.46 1.27
CA LEU A 668 -42.50 10.57 0.43
C LEU A 668 -42.91 11.83 1.20
N GLY A 669 -42.90 11.80 2.53
CA GLY A 669 -43.32 12.92 3.37
C GLY A 669 -44.76 13.32 3.14
N LEU A 670 -45.70 12.34 3.04
CA LEU A 670 -47.12 12.54 2.82
C LEU A 670 -47.92 12.66 4.13
N MET A 671 -47.28 12.48 5.29
CA MET A 671 -47.89 12.65 6.61
C MET A 671 -47.68 14.06 7.13
#